data_821c1e7a0c57a364f54b71283824fa58
#
_entry.id   821c1e7a0c57a364f54b71283824fa58
#
_cell.length_a   1.000
_cell.length_b   1.000
_cell.length_c   1.000
_cell.angle_alpha   90.00
_cell.angle_beta   90.00
_cell.angle_gamma   90.00
#
_symmetry.space_group_name_H-M   'P 1'
#
loop_
_entity.id
_entity.type
_entity.pdbx_description
1 polymer ?
#
loop_
_entity_poly.entity_id
_entity_poly.type
_entity_poly.pdbx_seq_one_letter_code
_entity_poly.pdbx_strand_id
1 'polypeptide(L)'
;MRKLLPILFLFVTVTSWAGNVTESEALQKAKAFMDSQRATQSQRQMRLAAKSTQVSNKLTTAVKESYYVFNVGQNNGYVVVSADDRTPAILGYADEGTFNTSNIPNNMKAWLQSYTDQLNYLESHPAAARAGATDYSAIRPLIKSTWDQGEPYNNKCPMDGDERSLTGCLATTMAQILNYYQYPEKTTSTIPSYTTGTKGITVNEIPVTTIDWSNIKNNYNGNETAAQKNAIATLMQLCGASMEMDYTSYSSYAYMIPALNAFKNYFDYDTSLRHVNRIEFKASEWDELIYNELAQKRPVYYCGQSIGGGHAFVIDGYSKDGLFHVNWGWGGSCNGYFLLSILDPHSNTGSGASSSSDGYSFDQDAIIGIQPNTDNKPEWGVRMTSEGLYTNLSVVNKQGSYFPISLTATFYNRTGATQDFDLGVGVYDKDNNEVYAVKKQEGRFAESWGYNSITYNCNIPALPDGTYAITAISREKGTDTWYQNSRSFQYYITATINGNQMTLQNPTVDASGSVAVNGNMEVYSTQTAKATIKNNGTFFNNVVFLLVNGELKGGRHLEIAPGETADLDMNFTPEETGEHTIVFALKTWVFNDEQNQWMEQYNELANTTVTIKAAKTNELKLTNGMLLNADANGYIKSNVARLSFKAQNAKTTSDYYDNIRVRVLQNSDGGNYYWDITSVEIPVHLGKLKSKTFEVEVPLEVDGYYWFNISYKTDGYYLGNDLWDDRNINLIPFKVEIPAPTAEELGVGTVSNTKTPSIVYDLQGRPTDNRKVKKGLYIVNGKKIIKR
;
A
#
# COMPACT_ATOMS: atom_id res chain seq x y z
N MET A 1 56.54 13.52 -46.85
CA MET A 1 55.21 13.15 -47.39
C MET A 1 54.70 11.99 -46.52
N ARG A 2 53.89 12.31 -45.49
CA ARG A 2 53.18 11.32 -44.66
C ARG A 2 51.73 11.33 -45.11
N LYS A 3 51.27 10.19 -45.61
CA LYS A 3 49.88 9.99 -46.02
C LYS A 3 49.02 9.80 -44.76
N LEU A 4 48.10 10.69 -44.53
CA LEU A 4 46.98 10.54 -43.57
C LEU A 4 45.86 9.71 -44.25
N LEU A 5 45.55 8.59 -43.64
CA LEU A 5 44.38 7.76 -43.98
C LEU A 5 43.18 8.29 -43.15
N PRO A 6 42.06 8.67 -43.72
CA PRO A 6 40.87 9.00 -42.93
C PRO A 6 40.21 7.69 -42.44
N ILE A 7 40.14 7.53 -41.13
CA ILE A 7 39.28 6.48 -40.50
C ILE A 7 37.86 6.96 -40.59
N LEU A 8 37.10 6.30 -41.44
CA LEU A 8 35.63 6.50 -41.56
C LEU A 8 34.97 5.80 -40.37
N PHE A 9 34.56 6.58 -39.34
CA PHE A 9 33.67 6.10 -38.30
C PHE A 9 32.28 5.87 -38.92
N LEU A 10 31.94 4.61 -39.15
CA LEU A 10 30.60 4.22 -39.48
C LEU A 10 29.76 4.35 -38.20
N PHE A 11 29.02 5.43 -38.05
CA PHE A 11 27.97 5.52 -37.07
C PHE A 11 26.84 4.56 -37.48
N VAL A 12 26.85 3.34 -36.96
CA VAL A 12 25.67 2.49 -36.98
C VAL A 12 24.69 3.13 -36.00
N THR A 13 23.76 3.91 -36.48
CA THR A 13 22.57 4.29 -35.75
C THR A 13 21.75 3.04 -35.52
N VAL A 14 21.96 2.40 -34.38
CA VAL A 14 21.01 1.41 -33.87
C VAL A 14 19.77 2.21 -33.51
N THR A 15 18.79 2.23 -34.40
CA THR A 15 17.43 2.62 -34.03
C THR A 15 16.94 1.54 -33.07
N SER A 16 17.10 1.77 -31.77
CA SER A 16 16.41 0.96 -30.78
C SER A 16 14.92 1.22 -30.97
N TRP A 17 14.22 0.22 -31.44
CA TRP A 17 12.77 0.22 -31.40
C TRP A 17 12.40 0.10 -29.91
N ALA A 18 11.94 1.19 -29.29
CA ALA A 18 11.40 1.15 -27.96
C ALA A 18 10.27 0.11 -27.92
N GLY A 19 10.30 -0.78 -26.94
CA GLY A 19 9.20 -1.69 -26.64
C GLY A 19 9.49 -3.18 -26.61
N ASN A 20 10.60 -3.70 -27.14
CA ASN A 20 10.84 -5.16 -27.14
C ASN A 20 12.12 -5.53 -26.38
N VAL A 21 11.97 -6.21 -25.24
CA VAL A 21 13.08 -6.78 -24.44
C VAL A 21 13.24 -8.24 -24.83
N THR A 22 14.42 -8.61 -25.27
CA THR A 22 14.75 -10.00 -25.61
C THR A 22 14.95 -10.86 -24.36
N GLU A 23 14.82 -12.19 -24.51
CA GLU A 23 15.08 -13.14 -23.40
C GLU A 23 16.48 -12.95 -22.78
N SER A 24 17.49 -12.65 -23.61
CA SER A 24 18.86 -12.42 -23.15
C SER A 24 18.98 -11.16 -22.30
N GLU A 25 18.34 -10.06 -22.71
CA GLU A 25 18.29 -8.81 -21.97
C GLU A 25 17.49 -8.98 -20.67
N ALA A 26 16.37 -9.67 -20.72
CA ALA A 26 15.56 -10.01 -19.57
C ALA A 26 16.35 -10.84 -18.54
N LEU A 27 17.14 -11.82 -19.00
CA LEU A 27 18.02 -12.60 -18.13
C LEU A 27 19.10 -11.73 -17.47
N GLN A 28 19.67 -10.76 -18.18
CA GLN A 28 20.62 -9.80 -17.61
C GLN A 28 19.96 -8.91 -16.54
N LYS A 29 18.75 -8.39 -16.83
CA LYS A 29 17.96 -7.61 -15.86
C LYS A 29 17.62 -8.43 -14.62
N ALA A 30 17.19 -9.69 -14.79
CA ALA A 30 16.90 -10.61 -13.70
C ALA A 30 18.14 -10.87 -12.82
N LYS A 31 19.32 -11.11 -13.43
CA LYS A 31 20.58 -11.30 -12.68
C LYS A 31 20.97 -10.05 -11.91
N ALA A 32 20.98 -8.89 -12.55
CA ALA A 32 21.33 -7.62 -11.93
C ALA A 32 20.41 -7.33 -10.74
N PHE A 33 19.10 -7.60 -10.87
CA PHE A 33 18.12 -7.44 -9.81
C PHE A 33 18.42 -8.37 -8.63
N MET A 34 18.52 -9.68 -8.85
CA MET A 34 18.75 -10.65 -7.78
C MET A 34 20.10 -10.47 -7.09
N ASP A 35 21.14 -10.06 -7.81
CA ASP A 35 22.44 -9.72 -7.24
C ASP A 35 22.37 -8.46 -6.35
N SER A 36 21.48 -7.52 -6.67
CA SER A 36 21.25 -6.32 -5.85
C SER A 36 20.49 -6.57 -4.56
N GLN A 37 19.65 -7.61 -4.52
CA GLN A 37 18.80 -7.93 -3.36
C GLN A 37 19.52 -8.74 -2.29
N ARG A 38 20.65 -9.38 -2.60
CA ARG A 38 21.32 -10.31 -1.69
C ARG A 38 22.76 -9.91 -1.40
N ALA A 39 23.12 -9.85 -0.11
CA ALA A 39 24.44 -9.44 0.37
C ALA A 39 25.57 -10.44 0.07
N THR A 40 25.29 -11.61 -0.47
CA THR A 40 26.28 -12.63 -0.82
C THR A 40 26.20 -12.97 -2.30
N GLN A 41 27.20 -12.52 -3.07
CA GLN A 41 27.42 -12.93 -4.46
C GLN A 41 27.75 -14.42 -4.51
N SER A 42 26.74 -15.27 -4.68
CA SER A 42 26.96 -16.61 -5.24
C SER A 42 26.48 -16.56 -6.68
N GLN A 43 27.32 -16.97 -7.63
CA GLN A 43 26.96 -17.15 -9.04
C GLN A 43 25.86 -18.23 -9.14
N ARG A 44 24.63 -17.85 -8.86
CA ARG A 44 23.50 -18.77 -8.98
C ARG A 44 23.10 -18.85 -10.43
N GLN A 45 23.03 -20.05 -10.97
CA GLN A 45 22.52 -20.26 -12.32
C GLN A 45 21.04 -19.89 -12.35
N MET A 46 20.71 -18.90 -13.18
CA MET A 46 19.33 -18.58 -13.51
C MET A 46 18.96 -19.30 -14.80
N ARG A 47 17.77 -19.88 -14.82
CA ARG A 47 17.24 -20.61 -15.98
C ARG A 47 15.87 -20.10 -16.32
N LEU A 48 15.58 -19.94 -17.60
CA LEU A 48 14.25 -19.64 -18.08
C LEU A 48 13.29 -20.74 -17.61
N ALA A 49 12.26 -20.34 -16.90
CA ALA A 49 11.19 -21.22 -16.41
C ALA A 49 9.95 -21.15 -17.30
N ALA A 50 9.60 -19.95 -17.79
CA ALA A 50 8.44 -19.75 -18.63
C ALA A 50 8.56 -18.47 -19.47
N LYS A 51 7.81 -18.43 -20.56
CA LYS A 51 7.45 -17.25 -21.33
C LYS A 51 5.94 -17.03 -21.23
N SER A 52 5.50 -15.80 -21.41
CA SER A 52 4.08 -15.46 -21.36
C SER A 52 3.20 -16.33 -22.28
N THR A 53 3.68 -16.65 -23.45
CA THR A 53 3.01 -17.55 -24.41
C THR A 53 2.82 -18.98 -23.92
N GLN A 54 3.63 -19.44 -22.98
CA GLN A 54 3.52 -20.76 -22.34
C GLN A 54 2.55 -20.79 -21.17
N VAL A 55 2.21 -19.61 -20.63
CA VAL A 55 1.31 -19.45 -19.47
C VAL A 55 -0.11 -19.12 -19.93
N SER A 56 -0.26 -18.44 -21.06
CA SER A 56 -1.54 -18.05 -21.64
C SER A 56 -2.12 -19.19 -22.49
N ASN A 57 -3.38 -19.56 -22.23
CA ASN A 57 -4.10 -20.55 -23.05
C ASN A 57 -4.74 -19.94 -24.33
N LYS A 58 -4.43 -18.69 -24.69
CA LYS A 58 -4.95 -18.05 -25.89
C LYS A 58 -3.96 -18.22 -27.04
N LEU A 59 -4.41 -18.93 -28.10
CA LEU A 59 -3.75 -18.91 -29.40
C LEU A 59 -3.92 -17.52 -30.03
N THR A 60 -2.87 -16.71 -30.01
CA THR A 60 -2.80 -15.46 -30.77
C THR A 60 -1.80 -15.62 -31.92
N THR A 61 -2.14 -15.09 -33.06
CA THR A 61 -1.39 -15.25 -34.33
C THR A 61 -0.17 -14.33 -34.47
N ALA A 62 0.15 -13.50 -33.48
CA ALA A 62 1.37 -12.70 -33.43
C ALA A 62 2.01 -12.84 -32.03
N VAL A 63 3.11 -13.59 -31.97
CA VAL A 63 3.75 -14.00 -30.72
C VAL A 63 4.79 -12.98 -30.34
N LYS A 64 4.36 -11.88 -29.67
CA LYS A 64 5.24 -11.05 -28.89
C LYS A 64 5.13 -11.53 -27.43
N GLU A 65 6.27 -11.83 -26.79
CA GLU A 65 6.26 -12.16 -25.37
C GLU A 65 5.89 -10.90 -24.57
N SER A 66 5.15 -11.10 -23.49
CA SER A 66 4.80 -10.04 -22.54
C SER A 66 5.74 -10.04 -21.36
N TYR A 67 6.22 -11.20 -20.95
CA TYR A 67 7.17 -11.36 -19.87
C TYR A 67 7.96 -12.68 -19.99
N TYR A 68 9.05 -12.73 -19.22
CA TYR A 68 9.88 -13.93 -19.02
C TYR A 68 9.94 -14.25 -17.52
N VAL A 69 9.94 -15.52 -17.16
CA VAL A 69 10.14 -15.97 -15.78
C VAL A 69 11.41 -16.78 -15.68
N PHE A 70 12.29 -16.40 -14.77
CA PHE A 70 13.57 -17.10 -14.54
C PHE A 70 13.61 -17.67 -13.13
N ASN A 71 13.83 -18.98 -13.00
CA ASN A 71 14.11 -19.63 -11.72
C ASN A 71 15.58 -19.41 -11.30
N VAL A 72 15.79 -19.24 -10.00
CA VAL A 72 17.08 -19.04 -9.37
C VAL A 72 17.53 -20.32 -8.68
N GLY A 73 18.55 -20.99 -9.21
CA GLY A 73 19.05 -22.27 -8.64
C GLY A 73 17.96 -23.36 -8.63
N GLN A 74 17.94 -24.17 -7.58
CA GLN A 74 17.00 -25.29 -7.42
C GLN A 74 15.99 -25.00 -6.32
N ASN A 75 15.46 -23.94 -6.07
CA ASN A 75 14.44 -23.60 -5.08
C ASN A 75 14.77 -22.28 -4.35
N ASN A 76 15.55 -21.43 -5.01
CA ASN A 76 15.98 -20.16 -4.42
C ASN A 76 15.17 -18.97 -4.97
N GLY A 77 13.91 -19.22 -5.35
CA GLY A 77 13.03 -18.20 -5.86
C GLY A 77 13.01 -18.10 -7.39
N TYR A 78 12.29 -17.09 -7.88
CA TYR A 78 12.18 -16.78 -9.30
C TYR A 78 11.94 -15.28 -9.50
N VAL A 79 12.18 -14.82 -10.71
CA VAL A 79 11.97 -13.42 -11.12
C VAL A 79 11.12 -13.37 -12.38
N VAL A 80 10.12 -12.51 -12.40
CA VAL A 80 9.29 -12.19 -13.57
C VAL A 80 9.78 -10.87 -14.15
N VAL A 81 10.21 -10.89 -15.39
CA VAL A 81 10.80 -9.74 -16.10
C VAL A 81 9.93 -9.36 -17.27
N SER A 82 9.65 -8.07 -17.45
CA SER A 82 8.91 -7.57 -18.58
C SER A 82 9.65 -7.83 -19.91
N ALA A 83 8.90 -8.19 -20.92
CA ALA A 83 9.40 -8.26 -22.30
C ALA A 83 9.24 -6.93 -23.05
N ASP A 84 8.87 -5.86 -22.36
CA ASP A 84 8.67 -4.53 -22.93
C ASP A 84 9.32 -3.47 -22.07
N ASP A 85 10.16 -2.60 -22.64
CA ASP A 85 10.90 -1.57 -21.93
C ASP A 85 10.04 -0.33 -21.59
N ARG A 86 8.80 -0.29 -22.05
CA ARG A 86 7.80 0.72 -21.68
C ARG A 86 7.16 0.45 -20.32
N THR A 87 7.44 -0.68 -19.71
CA THR A 87 6.94 -1.09 -18.39
C THR A 87 8.08 -1.31 -17.41
N PRO A 88 7.82 -1.40 -16.09
CA PRO A 88 8.84 -1.77 -15.11
C PRO A 88 9.57 -3.04 -15.52
N ALA A 89 10.91 -3.03 -15.42
CA ALA A 89 11.72 -4.16 -15.87
C ALA A 89 11.44 -5.44 -15.08
N ILE A 90 11.26 -5.33 -13.75
CA ILE A 90 10.90 -6.44 -12.87
C ILE A 90 9.43 -6.31 -12.52
N LEU A 91 8.65 -7.31 -12.89
CA LEU A 91 7.22 -7.35 -12.62
C LEU A 91 6.90 -8.02 -11.27
N GLY A 92 7.79 -8.89 -10.82
CA GLY A 92 7.68 -9.54 -9.52
C GLY A 92 8.80 -10.55 -9.29
N TYR A 93 8.99 -10.94 -8.04
CA TYR A 93 9.97 -11.96 -7.67
C TYR A 93 9.55 -12.69 -6.39
N ALA A 94 10.15 -13.85 -6.19
CA ALA A 94 10.07 -14.58 -4.95
C ALA A 94 11.50 -14.97 -4.52
N ASP A 95 11.76 -14.90 -3.23
CA ASP A 95 13.06 -15.26 -2.64
C ASP A 95 13.25 -16.76 -2.47
N GLU A 96 12.15 -17.50 -2.50
CA GLU A 96 12.07 -18.93 -2.28
C GLU A 96 11.16 -19.61 -3.31
N GLY A 97 11.26 -20.93 -3.38
CA GLY A 97 10.44 -21.72 -4.28
C GLY A 97 10.96 -21.77 -5.71
N THR A 98 10.15 -22.31 -6.59
CA THR A 98 10.45 -22.51 -8.01
C THR A 98 9.18 -22.28 -8.82
N PHE A 99 9.24 -21.44 -9.83
CA PHE A 99 8.15 -21.26 -10.76
C PHE A 99 8.01 -22.52 -11.64
N ASN A 100 6.81 -23.12 -11.62
CA ASN A 100 6.51 -24.32 -12.38
C ASN A 100 5.26 -24.10 -13.23
N THR A 101 5.40 -24.10 -14.54
CA THR A 101 4.29 -23.90 -15.51
C THR A 101 3.17 -24.92 -15.38
N SER A 102 3.47 -26.11 -14.88
CA SER A 102 2.46 -27.18 -14.70
C SER A 102 1.58 -26.97 -13.45
N ASN A 103 1.94 -26.02 -12.59
CA ASN A 103 1.25 -25.80 -11.31
C ASN A 103 1.28 -24.31 -10.92
N ILE A 104 0.76 -23.44 -11.81
CA ILE A 104 0.64 -22.02 -11.54
C ILE A 104 -0.71 -21.78 -10.86
N PRO A 105 -0.75 -21.18 -9.65
CA PRO A 105 -2.00 -20.80 -8.99
C PRO A 105 -2.87 -19.89 -9.86
N ASN A 106 -4.18 -20.00 -9.74
CA ASN A 106 -5.10 -19.24 -10.60
C ASN A 106 -4.98 -17.72 -10.42
N ASN A 107 -4.79 -17.25 -9.19
CA ASN A 107 -4.52 -15.84 -8.90
C ASN A 107 -3.23 -15.36 -9.57
N MET A 108 -2.18 -16.17 -9.54
CA MET A 108 -0.93 -15.85 -10.24
C MET A 108 -1.09 -15.86 -11.76
N LYS A 109 -1.90 -16.78 -12.33
CA LYS A 109 -2.24 -16.74 -13.76
C LYS A 109 -2.98 -15.46 -14.11
N ALA A 110 -3.96 -15.05 -13.30
CA ALA A 110 -4.71 -13.82 -13.51
C ALA A 110 -3.80 -12.59 -13.42
N TRP A 111 -2.91 -12.55 -12.43
CA TRP A 111 -1.91 -11.50 -12.28
C TRP A 111 -0.96 -11.43 -13.49
N LEU A 112 -0.41 -12.55 -13.93
CA LEU A 112 0.45 -12.63 -15.12
C LEU A 112 -0.30 -12.26 -16.39
N GLN A 113 -1.58 -12.63 -16.49
CA GLN A 113 -2.44 -12.26 -17.62
C GLN A 113 -2.68 -10.74 -17.66
N SER A 114 -2.83 -10.10 -16.50
CA SER A 114 -3.02 -8.64 -16.44
C SER A 114 -1.86 -7.86 -17.05
N TYR A 115 -0.61 -8.35 -16.93
CA TYR A 115 0.53 -7.75 -17.62
C TYR A 115 0.44 -7.91 -19.15
N THR A 116 -0.01 -9.06 -19.60
CA THR A 116 -0.24 -9.27 -21.04
C THR A 116 -1.33 -8.32 -21.57
N ASP A 117 -2.38 -8.13 -20.80
CA ASP A 117 -3.48 -7.24 -21.18
C ASP A 117 -3.04 -5.76 -21.16
N GLN A 118 -2.23 -5.35 -20.17
CA GLN A 118 -1.63 -4.01 -20.12
C GLN A 118 -0.71 -3.75 -21.31
N LEU A 119 0.12 -4.70 -21.71
CA LEU A 119 0.99 -4.55 -22.86
C LEU A 119 0.21 -4.50 -24.19
N ASN A 120 -0.84 -5.30 -24.32
CA ASN A 120 -1.76 -5.21 -25.46
C ASN A 120 -2.45 -3.85 -25.51
N TYR A 121 -2.81 -3.27 -24.38
CA TYR A 121 -3.34 -1.92 -24.28
C TYR A 121 -2.32 -0.89 -24.77
N LEU A 122 -1.06 -0.96 -24.30
CA LEU A 122 0.02 -0.06 -24.72
C LEU A 122 0.34 -0.18 -26.23
N GLU A 123 0.15 -1.34 -26.85
CA GLU A 123 0.30 -1.50 -28.29
C GLU A 123 -0.77 -0.72 -29.09
N SER A 124 -2.00 -0.72 -28.58
CA SER A 124 -3.12 -0.02 -29.20
C SER A 124 -3.19 1.47 -28.83
N HIS A 125 -2.51 1.88 -27.74
CA HIS A 125 -2.47 3.25 -27.21
C HIS A 125 -1.02 3.71 -26.97
N PRO A 126 -0.23 3.97 -28.01
CA PRO A 126 1.19 4.32 -27.86
C PRO A 126 1.44 5.57 -27.02
N ALA A 127 0.49 6.50 -26.98
CA ALA A 127 0.56 7.70 -26.16
C ALA A 127 0.34 7.44 -24.66
N ALA A 128 -0.27 6.32 -24.28
CA ALA A 128 -0.39 5.88 -22.90
C ALA A 128 0.89 5.19 -22.38
N ALA A 129 1.82 4.87 -23.30
CA ALA A 129 3.16 4.45 -22.94
C ALA A 129 3.87 5.62 -22.27
N ARG A 130 3.72 5.64 -20.95
CA ARG A 130 4.49 6.37 -19.97
C ARG A 130 5.08 7.73 -20.44
N ALA A 131 4.45 8.80 -20.09
CA ALA A 131 5.15 10.02 -19.76
C ALA A 131 6.11 9.69 -18.60
N GLY A 132 7.39 9.52 -18.93
CA GLY A 132 8.52 9.29 -18.06
C GLY A 132 8.22 8.63 -16.70
N ALA A 133 8.63 7.38 -16.54
CA ALA A 133 9.08 6.97 -15.24
C ALA A 133 10.24 7.89 -14.88
N THR A 134 10.02 8.79 -14.00
CA THR A 134 11.10 9.45 -13.28
C THR A 134 11.95 8.32 -12.71
N ASP A 135 13.23 8.33 -13.00
CA ASP A 135 14.19 7.30 -12.55
C ASP A 135 14.43 7.53 -11.06
N TYR A 136 13.40 7.30 -10.24
CA TYR A 136 13.44 7.48 -8.81
C TYR A 136 14.37 6.45 -8.19
N SER A 137 15.36 6.94 -7.45
CA SER A 137 16.27 6.07 -6.71
C SER A 137 15.54 5.33 -5.60
N ALA A 138 15.89 4.07 -5.39
CA ALA A 138 15.35 3.31 -4.27
C ALA A 138 15.72 3.95 -2.93
N ILE A 139 14.77 3.96 -1.99
CA ILE A 139 14.94 4.47 -0.63
C ILE A 139 14.65 3.32 0.32
N ARG A 140 15.66 2.94 1.11
CA ARG A 140 15.47 1.91 2.13
C ARG A 140 14.50 2.38 3.21
N PRO A 141 13.74 1.48 3.82
CA PRO A 141 12.85 1.84 4.93
C PRO A 141 13.55 2.68 5.99
N LEU A 142 12.97 3.81 6.31
CA LEU A 142 13.50 4.77 7.29
C LEU A 142 13.21 4.31 8.71
N ILE A 143 12.01 3.78 8.95
CA ILE A 143 11.54 3.29 10.25
C ILE A 143 12.16 1.93 10.55
N LYS A 144 12.64 1.76 11.77
CA LYS A 144 13.20 0.50 12.25
C LYS A 144 12.31 -0.19 13.29
N SER A 145 11.33 0.54 13.82
CA SER A 145 10.40 -0.02 14.79
C SER A 145 9.39 -0.94 14.09
N THR A 146 9.03 -2.02 14.78
CA THR A 146 7.97 -2.95 14.40
C THR A 146 6.98 -3.02 15.57
N TRP A 147 6.24 -1.91 15.77
CA TRP A 147 5.36 -1.77 16.92
C TRP A 147 3.94 -2.22 16.60
N ASP A 148 3.19 -2.52 17.67
CA ASP A 148 1.81 -2.97 17.65
C ASP A 148 0.95 -2.08 18.56
N GLN A 149 -0.32 -2.41 18.74
CA GLN A 149 -1.31 -1.64 19.49
C GLN A 149 -1.66 -2.27 20.85
N GLY A 150 -1.27 -3.53 21.10
CA GLY A 150 -1.52 -4.27 22.34
C GLY A 150 -0.42 -4.06 23.40
N GLU A 151 -0.27 -5.03 24.34
CA GLU A 151 0.80 -4.99 25.34
C GLU A 151 2.18 -5.19 24.69
N PRO A 152 3.23 -4.45 25.10
CA PRO A 152 3.29 -3.47 26.20
C PRO A 152 2.91 -2.03 25.81
N TYR A 153 2.58 -1.78 24.56
CA TYR A 153 2.33 -0.45 24.00
C TYR A 153 1.16 0.25 24.68
N ASN A 154 0.08 -0.49 24.95
CA ASN A 154 -1.15 0.04 25.54
C ASN A 154 -1.17 0.06 27.07
N ASN A 155 -0.08 -0.25 27.77
CA ASN A 155 -0.07 -0.39 29.24
C ASN A 155 -0.51 0.87 30.00
N LYS A 156 -0.52 2.03 29.35
CA LYS A 156 -1.03 3.30 29.90
C LYS A 156 -2.30 3.81 29.23
N CYS A 157 -2.87 3.06 28.29
CA CYS A 157 -4.19 3.39 27.75
C CYS A 157 -5.28 3.18 28.81
N PRO A 158 -6.39 3.89 28.74
CA PRO A 158 -7.48 3.74 29.72
C PRO A 158 -8.12 2.35 29.64
N MET A 159 -8.84 1.98 30.68
CA MET A 159 -9.65 0.75 30.71
C MET A 159 -11.01 0.97 30.01
N ASP A 160 -11.43 -0.01 29.24
CA ASP A 160 -12.76 -0.15 28.65
C ASP A 160 -13.45 -1.34 29.35
N GLY A 161 -14.14 -1.06 30.44
CA GLY A 161 -14.60 -2.09 31.36
C GLY A 161 -13.43 -2.80 32.06
N ASP A 162 -13.36 -4.12 31.91
CA ASP A 162 -12.30 -4.96 32.49
C ASP A 162 -11.09 -5.14 31.54
N GLU A 163 -11.18 -4.67 30.31
CA GLU A 163 -10.14 -4.78 29.30
C GLU A 163 -9.41 -3.46 29.10
N ARG A 164 -8.14 -3.54 28.71
CA ARG A 164 -7.37 -2.35 28.37
C ARG A 164 -7.59 -1.96 26.92
N SER A 165 -7.87 -0.68 26.69
CA SER A 165 -8.02 -0.16 25.33
C SER A 165 -6.73 -0.32 24.53
N LEU A 166 -6.87 -0.51 23.20
CA LEU A 166 -5.75 -0.48 22.26
C LEU A 166 -5.20 0.94 22.12
N THR A 167 -3.93 1.08 21.70
CA THR A 167 -3.33 2.40 21.46
C THR A 167 -4.03 3.17 20.34
N GLY A 168 -4.59 2.47 19.36
CA GLY A 168 -5.08 3.01 18.11
C GLY A 168 -3.97 3.15 17.05
N CYS A 169 -4.31 2.84 15.80
CA CYS A 169 -3.35 2.87 14.68
C CYS A 169 -2.74 4.26 14.47
N LEU A 170 -3.53 5.32 14.69
CA LEU A 170 -3.05 6.69 14.55
C LEU A 170 -1.96 7.00 15.58
N ALA A 171 -2.14 6.61 16.85
CA ALA A 171 -1.13 6.81 17.88
C ALA A 171 0.13 5.98 17.60
N THR A 172 -0.02 4.74 17.16
CA THR A 172 1.11 3.88 16.80
C THR A 172 1.91 4.46 15.63
N THR A 173 1.23 4.95 14.59
CA THR A 173 1.86 5.62 13.44
C THR A 173 2.64 6.85 13.88
N MET A 174 2.04 7.73 14.68
CA MET A 174 2.71 8.92 15.23
C MET A 174 3.93 8.53 16.06
N ALA A 175 3.78 7.59 16.98
CA ALA A 175 4.85 7.16 17.85
C ALA A 175 6.06 6.60 17.10
N GLN A 176 5.84 5.82 16.03
CA GLN A 176 6.92 5.30 15.18
C GLN A 176 7.69 6.43 14.48
N ILE A 177 6.99 7.47 14.02
CA ILE A 177 7.62 8.65 13.40
C ILE A 177 8.40 9.47 14.44
N LEU A 178 7.83 9.71 15.63
CA LEU A 178 8.54 10.37 16.71
C LEU A 178 9.80 9.59 17.12
N ASN A 179 9.73 8.26 17.18
CA ASN A 179 10.88 7.40 17.46
C ASN A 179 11.96 7.44 16.36
N TYR A 180 11.58 7.61 15.10
CA TYR A 180 12.56 7.79 14.02
C TYR A 180 13.45 9.02 14.25
N TYR A 181 12.85 10.14 14.69
CA TYR A 181 13.58 11.36 14.99
C TYR A 181 14.18 11.37 16.40
N GLN A 182 13.69 10.55 17.32
CA GLN A 182 13.94 10.62 18.76
C GLN A 182 13.74 12.06 19.29
N TYR A 183 12.64 12.67 18.92
CA TYR A 183 12.30 14.06 19.18
C TYR A 183 10.79 14.23 19.45
N PRO A 184 10.38 15.15 20.34
CA PRO A 184 11.18 16.02 21.20
C PRO A 184 11.72 15.31 22.45
N GLU A 185 12.53 15.98 23.26
CA GLU A 185 12.95 15.47 24.56
C GLU A 185 11.80 15.38 25.57
N LYS A 186 10.82 16.29 25.45
CA LYS A 186 9.59 16.34 26.25
C LYS A 186 8.46 17.00 25.47
N THR A 187 7.21 16.78 25.88
CA THR A 187 6.06 17.53 25.31
C THR A 187 6.18 19.02 25.62
N THR A 188 5.70 19.87 24.71
CA THR A 188 5.82 21.34 24.82
C THR A 188 4.80 21.97 25.75
N SER A 189 3.67 21.30 25.98
CA SER A 189 2.55 21.77 26.79
C SER A 189 1.81 20.61 27.45
N THR A 190 1.00 20.93 28.45
CA THR A 190 0.05 19.99 29.06
C THR A 190 -0.98 19.55 28.02
N ILE A 191 -1.24 18.24 27.93
CA ILE A 191 -2.31 17.68 27.13
C ILE A 191 -3.59 17.71 27.94
N PRO A 192 -4.66 18.41 27.51
CA PRO A 192 -5.89 18.56 28.29
C PRO A 192 -6.61 17.25 28.53
N SER A 193 -7.41 17.17 29.57
CA SER A 193 -8.36 16.08 29.78
C SER A 193 -9.52 16.14 28.77
N TYR A 194 -10.03 14.99 28.39
CA TYR A 194 -11.22 14.86 27.54
C TYR A 194 -12.01 13.59 27.88
N THR A 195 -13.19 13.46 27.29
CA THR A 195 -14.03 12.26 27.42
C THR A 195 -14.25 11.65 26.04
N THR A 196 -14.01 10.34 25.91
CA THR A 196 -14.18 9.61 24.66
C THR A 196 -15.64 9.55 24.22
N GLY A 197 -15.87 9.62 22.89
CA GLY A 197 -17.21 9.66 22.32
C GLY A 197 -17.98 8.34 22.46
N THR A 198 -17.32 7.21 22.13
CA THR A 198 -17.98 5.90 22.04
C THR A 198 -18.25 5.28 23.43
N LYS A 199 -17.29 5.35 24.34
CA LYS A 199 -17.38 4.66 25.65
C LYS A 199 -17.56 5.60 26.83
N GLY A 200 -17.46 6.92 26.62
CA GLY A 200 -17.55 7.91 27.70
C GLY A 200 -16.41 7.82 28.72
N ILE A 201 -15.24 7.32 28.30
CA ILE A 201 -14.07 7.17 29.16
C ILE A 201 -13.43 8.54 29.37
N THR A 202 -13.20 8.93 30.62
CA THR A 202 -12.45 10.15 30.92
C THR A 202 -10.95 9.87 30.85
N VAL A 203 -10.27 10.57 29.93
CA VAL A 203 -8.80 10.62 29.84
C VAL A 203 -8.35 11.85 30.60
N ASN A 204 -7.57 11.65 31.66
CA ASN A 204 -7.08 12.73 32.49
C ASN A 204 -6.06 13.59 31.76
N GLU A 205 -5.91 14.86 32.21
CA GLU A 205 -4.86 15.69 31.69
C GLU A 205 -3.47 15.08 31.95
N ILE A 206 -2.55 15.30 31.02
CA ILE A 206 -1.18 14.82 31.13
C ILE A 206 -0.27 16.06 31.15
N PRO A 207 0.45 16.30 32.25
CA PRO A 207 1.40 17.43 32.34
C PRO A 207 2.55 17.26 31.35
N VAL A 208 3.32 18.32 31.16
CA VAL A 208 4.55 18.26 30.36
C VAL A 208 5.40 17.07 30.81
N THR A 209 5.64 16.14 29.90
CA THR A 209 6.24 14.84 30.21
C THR A 209 7.50 14.62 29.37
N THR A 210 8.60 14.23 30.02
CA THR A 210 9.84 13.83 29.37
C THR A 210 9.66 12.45 28.71
N ILE A 211 10.17 12.30 27.49
CA ILE A 211 10.14 11.04 26.73
C ILE A 211 11.48 10.32 26.92
N ASP A 212 11.43 9.14 27.50
CA ASP A 212 12.64 8.37 27.79
C ASP A 212 13.11 7.57 26.58
N TRP A 213 13.68 8.28 25.61
CA TRP A 213 14.21 7.68 24.36
C TRP A 213 15.23 6.59 24.60
N SER A 214 15.99 6.67 25.70
CA SER A 214 17.05 5.70 26.03
C SER A 214 16.50 4.30 26.37
N ASN A 215 15.26 4.21 26.85
CA ASN A 215 14.58 2.98 27.19
C ASN A 215 13.58 2.52 26.12
N ILE A 216 13.39 3.27 25.05
CA ILE A 216 12.54 2.86 23.94
C ILE A 216 13.32 1.92 22.99
N LYS A 217 12.70 0.80 22.63
CA LYS A 217 13.27 -0.22 21.74
C LYS A 217 12.51 -0.24 20.41
N ASN A 218 13.21 -0.62 19.34
CA ASN A 218 12.56 -0.81 18.03
C ASN A 218 11.63 -2.03 18.00
N ASN A 219 11.92 -3.06 18.79
CA ASN A 219 11.13 -4.30 18.83
C ASN A 219 10.89 -4.70 20.29
N TYR A 220 9.74 -5.29 20.55
CA TYR A 220 9.32 -5.81 21.86
C TYR A 220 8.93 -7.28 21.71
N ASN A 221 9.60 -8.16 22.43
CA ASN A 221 9.47 -9.62 22.29
C ASN A 221 9.22 -10.33 23.63
N GLY A 222 8.76 -9.59 24.66
CA GLY A 222 8.46 -10.13 25.98
C GLY A 222 9.62 -10.10 27.00
N ASN A 223 10.84 -9.79 26.55
CA ASN A 223 12.04 -9.78 27.41
C ASN A 223 12.42 -8.38 27.92
N GLU A 224 11.52 -7.39 27.83
CA GLU A 224 11.77 -6.01 28.17
C GLU A 224 11.69 -5.78 29.68
N THR A 225 12.58 -4.88 30.14
CA THR A 225 12.52 -4.40 31.52
C THR A 225 11.26 -3.56 31.76
N ALA A 226 10.87 -3.41 33.02
CA ALA A 226 9.75 -2.53 33.40
C ALA A 226 9.96 -1.08 32.93
N ALA A 227 11.21 -0.57 32.94
CA ALA A 227 11.54 0.74 32.42
C ALA A 227 11.27 0.85 30.91
N GLN A 228 11.64 -0.16 30.12
CA GLN A 228 11.42 -0.20 28.67
C GLN A 228 9.93 -0.29 28.33
N LYS A 229 9.17 -1.15 29.02
CA LYS A 229 7.70 -1.23 28.84
C LYS A 229 7.02 0.09 29.23
N ASN A 230 7.48 0.74 30.33
CA ASN A 230 6.92 2.02 30.76
C ASN A 230 7.25 3.15 29.78
N ALA A 231 8.45 3.18 29.19
CA ALA A 231 8.87 4.21 28.25
C ALA A 231 8.00 4.19 26.97
N ILE A 232 7.82 3.01 26.36
CA ILE A 232 6.97 2.89 25.16
C ILE A 232 5.50 3.16 25.46
N ALA A 233 4.97 2.65 26.57
CA ALA A 233 3.59 2.91 26.97
C ALA A 233 3.33 4.40 27.25
N THR A 234 4.34 5.11 27.78
CA THR A 234 4.26 6.57 27.97
C THR A 234 4.20 7.30 26.64
N LEU A 235 5.07 6.96 25.68
CA LEU A 235 5.03 7.56 24.35
C LEU A 235 3.68 7.33 23.68
N MET A 236 3.16 6.11 23.70
CA MET A 236 1.85 5.76 23.12
C MET A 236 0.70 6.52 23.80
N GLN A 237 0.73 6.66 25.11
CA GLN A 237 -0.24 7.45 25.87
C GLN A 237 -0.22 8.92 25.45
N LEU A 238 0.97 9.52 25.33
CA LEU A 238 1.13 10.90 24.89
C LEU A 238 0.58 11.10 23.48
N CYS A 239 0.91 10.20 22.54
CA CYS A 239 0.42 10.26 21.18
C CYS A 239 -1.12 10.16 21.14
N GLY A 240 -1.69 9.14 21.79
CA GLY A 240 -3.14 8.94 21.76
C GLY A 240 -3.91 10.08 22.43
N ALA A 241 -3.49 10.51 23.62
CA ALA A 241 -4.16 11.59 24.33
C ALA A 241 -4.06 12.93 23.59
N SER A 242 -2.92 13.23 22.93
CA SER A 242 -2.71 14.48 22.21
C SER A 242 -3.61 14.66 20.98
N MET A 243 -4.19 13.59 20.46
CA MET A 243 -5.12 13.60 19.32
C MET A 243 -6.55 13.24 19.72
N GLU A 244 -6.86 13.27 21.03
CA GLU A 244 -8.17 12.95 21.58
C GLU A 244 -8.69 11.57 21.13
N MET A 245 -7.83 10.53 21.25
CA MET A 245 -8.16 9.17 20.85
C MET A 245 -9.46 8.67 21.47
N ASP A 246 -10.38 8.17 20.66
CA ASP A 246 -11.59 7.50 21.12
C ASP A 246 -11.29 6.05 21.44
N TYR A 247 -10.91 5.80 22.69
CA TYR A 247 -10.37 4.54 23.17
C TYR A 247 -11.44 3.47 23.34
N THR A 248 -11.15 2.26 22.78
CA THR A 248 -11.90 1.03 23.05
C THR A 248 -10.96 -0.17 23.12
N SER A 249 -11.40 -1.27 23.73
CA SER A 249 -10.62 -2.51 23.85
C SER A 249 -10.44 -3.27 22.53
N TYR A 250 -11.28 -3.01 21.52
CA TYR A 250 -11.26 -3.71 20.23
C TYR A 250 -10.80 -2.82 19.06
N SER A 251 -11.00 -1.50 19.09
CA SER A 251 -10.61 -0.59 18.02
C SER A 251 -10.64 0.87 18.49
N SER A 252 -9.48 1.43 18.84
CA SER A 252 -9.35 2.85 19.18
C SER A 252 -9.09 3.67 17.92
N TYR A 253 -9.74 4.84 17.78
CA TYR A 253 -9.59 5.67 16.59
C TYR A 253 -9.50 7.17 16.89
N ALA A 254 -8.95 7.94 15.97
CA ALA A 254 -8.92 9.40 15.97
C ALA A 254 -9.01 9.91 14.52
N TYR A 255 -8.87 11.22 14.34
CA TYR A 255 -8.90 11.84 13.02
C TYR A 255 -7.54 12.44 12.65
N MET A 256 -7.28 12.62 11.34
CA MET A 256 -6.01 13.13 10.82
C MET A 256 -5.73 14.57 11.25
N ILE A 257 -6.73 15.44 11.31
CA ILE A 257 -6.51 16.85 11.71
C ILE A 257 -6.10 16.97 13.19
N PRO A 258 -6.73 16.29 14.17
CA PRO A 258 -6.20 16.18 15.53
C PRO A 258 -4.76 15.64 15.58
N ALA A 259 -4.42 14.61 14.79
CA ALA A 259 -3.06 14.09 14.72
C ALA A 259 -2.07 15.13 14.17
N LEU A 260 -2.41 15.85 13.10
CA LEU A 260 -1.63 16.98 12.57
C LEU A 260 -1.38 18.03 13.65
N ASN A 261 -2.43 18.42 14.37
CA ASN A 261 -2.34 19.43 15.43
C ASN A 261 -1.51 18.94 16.62
N ALA A 262 -1.56 17.64 16.93
CA ALA A 262 -0.77 17.03 17.98
C ALA A 262 0.73 17.21 17.73
N PHE A 263 1.22 16.95 16.52
CA PHE A 263 2.62 17.19 16.14
C PHE A 263 3.05 18.64 16.43
N LYS A 264 2.21 19.61 16.06
CA LYS A 264 2.51 21.05 16.18
C LYS A 264 2.42 21.54 17.64
N ASN A 265 1.39 21.12 18.35
CA ASN A 265 1.03 21.70 19.65
C ASN A 265 1.74 21.05 20.84
N TYR A 266 2.11 19.76 20.70
CA TYR A 266 2.63 18.98 21.83
C TYR A 266 4.02 18.39 21.58
N PHE A 267 4.46 18.25 20.32
CA PHE A 267 5.71 17.58 19.99
C PHE A 267 6.75 18.47 19.31
N ASP A 268 6.52 19.77 19.22
CA ASP A 268 7.45 20.75 18.64
C ASP A 268 7.91 20.41 17.21
N TYR A 269 7.00 19.87 16.40
CA TYR A 269 7.25 19.63 14.98
C TYR A 269 6.96 20.90 14.16
N ASP A 270 7.51 20.93 12.96
CA ASP A 270 7.43 22.09 12.08
C ASP A 270 5.97 22.50 11.83
N THR A 271 5.66 23.78 11.96
CA THR A 271 4.31 24.30 11.74
C THR A 271 3.88 24.27 10.27
N SER A 272 4.80 24.01 9.33
CA SER A 272 4.51 23.87 7.91
C SER A 272 3.99 22.49 7.50
N LEU A 273 3.94 21.50 8.45
CA LEU A 273 3.30 20.22 8.09
C LEU A 273 1.87 20.41 7.58
N ARG A 274 1.48 19.58 6.61
CA ARG A 274 0.17 19.65 5.94
C ARG A 274 -0.54 18.32 5.92
N HIS A 275 -1.84 18.38 6.03
CA HIS A 275 -2.75 17.33 5.64
C HIS A 275 -3.08 17.48 4.15
N VAL A 276 -3.01 16.38 3.40
CA VAL A 276 -3.27 16.32 1.97
C VAL A 276 -4.15 15.12 1.66
N ASN A 277 -5.11 15.29 0.74
CA ASN A 277 -6.00 14.21 0.31
C ASN A 277 -5.61 13.73 -1.09
N ARG A 278 -5.64 12.42 -1.30
CA ARG A 278 -5.30 11.79 -2.58
C ARG A 278 -6.11 12.36 -3.75
N ILE A 279 -7.39 12.66 -3.53
CA ILE A 279 -8.29 13.18 -4.57
C ILE A 279 -7.88 14.58 -5.09
N GLU A 280 -7.03 15.29 -4.37
CA GLU A 280 -6.55 16.64 -4.75
C GLU A 280 -5.44 16.60 -5.82
N PHE A 281 -4.91 15.40 -6.11
CA PHE A 281 -3.77 15.17 -6.98
C PHE A 281 -4.11 14.16 -8.07
N LYS A 282 -3.41 14.25 -9.21
CA LYS A 282 -3.34 13.13 -10.14
C LYS A 282 -2.47 12.03 -9.53
N ALA A 283 -2.63 10.79 -10.01
CA ALA A 283 -1.89 9.63 -9.49
C ALA A 283 -0.38 9.86 -9.49
N SER A 284 0.15 10.35 -10.61
CA SER A 284 1.58 10.63 -10.73
C SER A 284 2.07 11.73 -9.80
N GLU A 285 1.27 12.77 -9.60
CA GLU A 285 1.58 13.88 -8.69
C GLU A 285 1.55 13.43 -7.23
N TRP A 286 0.64 12.52 -6.88
CA TRP A 286 0.57 11.92 -5.56
C TRP A 286 1.76 11.04 -5.25
N ASP A 287 2.11 10.14 -6.16
CA ASP A 287 3.28 9.27 -6.01
C ASP A 287 4.56 10.08 -5.92
N GLU A 288 4.69 11.12 -6.74
CA GLU A 288 5.82 12.06 -6.69
C GLU A 288 5.89 12.81 -5.36
N LEU A 289 4.75 13.29 -4.84
CA LEU A 289 4.66 13.97 -3.56
C LEU A 289 5.18 13.08 -2.43
N ILE A 290 4.67 11.85 -2.33
CA ILE A 290 5.07 10.88 -1.29
C ILE A 290 6.55 10.50 -1.46
N TYR A 291 7.01 10.26 -2.69
CA TYR A 291 8.42 9.98 -2.96
C TYR A 291 9.35 11.11 -2.50
N ASN A 292 8.98 12.35 -2.79
CA ASN A 292 9.79 13.53 -2.43
C ASN A 292 9.94 13.70 -0.92
N GLU A 293 8.93 13.33 -0.12
CA GLU A 293 9.04 13.27 1.33
C GLU A 293 10.10 12.24 1.76
N LEU A 294 10.02 11.03 1.21
CA LEU A 294 10.97 9.97 1.52
C LEU A 294 12.40 10.30 1.09
N ALA A 295 12.57 10.94 -0.07
CA ALA A 295 13.87 11.39 -0.57
C ALA A 295 14.53 12.41 0.37
N GLN A 296 13.72 13.22 1.05
CA GLN A 296 14.14 14.17 2.07
C GLN A 296 14.22 13.54 3.47
N LYS A 297 14.13 12.21 3.59
CA LYS A 297 14.19 11.49 4.86
C LYS A 297 13.04 11.81 5.82
N ARG A 298 11.89 12.18 5.30
CA ARG A 298 10.67 12.39 6.07
C ARG A 298 9.73 11.21 5.86
N PRO A 299 9.52 10.36 6.88
CA PRO A 299 8.48 9.34 6.84
C PRO A 299 7.11 9.98 6.72
N VAL A 300 6.22 9.38 5.96
CA VAL A 300 4.87 9.90 5.73
C VAL A 300 3.87 9.21 6.63
N TYR A 301 3.09 9.98 7.36
CA TYR A 301 1.93 9.50 8.10
C TYR A 301 0.77 9.35 7.12
N TYR A 302 0.34 8.13 6.86
CA TYR A 302 -0.60 7.82 5.79
C TYR A 302 -1.83 7.09 6.33
N CYS A 303 -3.00 7.41 5.76
CA CYS A 303 -4.25 6.71 6.03
C CYS A 303 -4.91 6.26 4.73
N GLY A 304 -5.71 5.21 4.84
CA GLY A 304 -6.58 4.75 3.77
C GLY A 304 -7.82 4.08 4.35
N GLN A 305 -8.86 4.00 3.53
CA GLN A 305 -10.13 3.35 3.88
C GLN A 305 -10.28 2.05 3.11
N SER A 306 -10.90 1.08 3.77
CA SER A 306 -11.48 -0.13 3.22
C SER A 306 -12.95 -0.20 3.61
N ILE A 307 -13.73 -1.12 3.04
CA ILE A 307 -15.13 -1.29 3.47
C ILE A 307 -15.29 -1.78 4.91
N GLY A 308 -14.24 -2.41 5.45
CA GLY A 308 -14.20 -2.91 6.83
C GLY A 308 -13.64 -1.91 7.85
N GLY A 309 -13.25 -0.70 7.43
CA GLY A 309 -12.73 0.36 8.28
C GLY A 309 -11.46 1.02 7.74
N GLY A 310 -11.07 2.12 8.36
CA GLY A 310 -9.86 2.86 8.06
C GLY A 310 -8.65 2.36 8.84
N HIS A 311 -7.46 2.63 8.32
CA HIS A 311 -6.20 2.35 8.99
C HIS A 311 -5.17 3.44 8.75
N ALA A 312 -4.37 3.74 9.78
CA ALA A 312 -3.21 4.62 9.70
C ALA A 312 -1.92 3.80 9.79
N PHE A 313 -0.94 4.15 8.97
CA PHE A 313 0.34 3.45 8.88
C PHE A 313 1.44 4.40 8.37
N VAL A 314 2.68 3.95 8.38
CA VAL A 314 3.80 4.74 7.90
C VAL A 314 4.20 4.29 6.49
N ILE A 315 4.32 5.24 5.57
CA ILE A 315 5.07 5.04 4.32
C ILE A 315 6.48 5.56 4.56
N ASP A 316 7.50 4.69 4.37
CA ASP A 316 8.86 5.02 4.81
C ASP A 316 9.98 4.53 3.89
N GLY A 317 9.65 3.98 2.72
CA GLY A 317 10.63 3.53 1.75
C GLY A 317 10.08 3.46 0.33
N TYR A 318 10.97 3.25 -0.64
CA TYR A 318 10.62 3.16 -2.04
C TYR A 318 11.53 2.17 -2.77
N SER A 319 10.96 1.29 -3.57
CA SER A 319 11.70 0.33 -4.39
C SER A 319 12.01 0.90 -5.79
N LYS A 320 12.98 0.32 -6.48
CA LYS A 320 13.25 0.66 -7.90
C LYS A 320 12.08 0.34 -8.82
N ASP A 321 11.19 -0.55 -8.37
CA ASP A 321 10.04 -1.02 -9.17
C ASP A 321 8.80 -0.13 -9.00
N GLY A 322 8.94 1.00 -8.30
CA GLY A 322 7.84 1.96 -8.13
C GLY A 322 6.90 1.61 -6.98
N LEU A 323 7.31 0.77 -6.04
CA LEU A 323 6.51 0.37 -4.88
C LEU A 323 6.96 1.12 -3.64
N PHE A 324 6.02 1.51 -2.80
CA PHE A 324 6.26 2.17 -1.53
C PHE A 324 6.30 1.16 -0.39
N HIS A 325 7.28 1.28 0.50
CA HIS A 325 7.35 0.46 1.69
C HIS A 325 6.36 0.96 2.74
N VAL A 326 5.58 0.02 3.29
CA VAL A 326 4.56 0.27 4.29
C VAL A 326 4.92 -0.43 5.58
N ASN A 327 4.91 0.32 6.68
CA ASN A 327 4.93 -0.22 8.03
C ASN A 327 3.53 -0.10 8.63
N TRP A 328 2.82 -1.21 8.69
CA TRP A 328 1.41 -1.26 9.08
C TRP A 328 1.14 -1.00 10.56
N GLY A 329 2.17 -1.07 11.43
CA GLY A 329 1.96 -0.96 12.87
C GLY A 329 1.32 -2.21 13.49
N TRP A 330 1.59 -3.39 12.92
CA TRP A 330 1.10 -4.71 13.34
C TRP A 330 2.24 -5.64 13.77
N GLY A 331 3.13 -5.16 14.63
CA GLY A 331 4.27 -5.94 15.10
C GLY A 331 5.27 -6.33 14.01
N GLY A 332 5.23 -5.68 12.85
CA GLY A 332 6.00 -6.01 11.66
C GLY A 332 5.29 -6.94 10.68
N SER A 333 4.15 -7.51 11.06
CA SER A 333 3.34 -8.34 10.16
C SER A 333 2.90 -7.57 8.93
N CYS A 334 2.99 -8.21 7.77
CA CYS A 334 2.63 -7.67 6.46
C CYS A 334 3.43 -6.43 6.02
N ASN A 335 4.43 -5.99 6.76
CA ASN A 335 5.31 -4.92 6.29
C ASN A 335 5.92 -5.31 4.94
N GLY A 336 5.94 -4.39 4.00
CA GLY A 336 6.40 -4.71 2.64
C GLY A 336 6.20 -3.57 1.66
N TYR A 337 6.26 -3.89 0.38
CA TYR A 337 6.21 -2.92 -0.71
C TYR A 337 4.91 -3.03 -1.50
N PHE A 338 4.19 -1.91 -1.63
CA PHE A 338 2.86 -1.84 -2.21
C PHE A 338 2.74 -0.69 -3.21
N LEU A 339 1.78 -0.81 -4.15
CA LEU A 339 1.29 0.34 -4.90
C LEU A 339 0.34 1.14 -4.00
N LEU A 340 0.48 2.46 -3.96
CA LEU A 340 -0.43 3.32 -3.18
C LEU A 340 -1.88 3.23 -3.64
N SER A 341 -2.12 2.85 -4.89
CA SER A 341 -3.46 2.65 -5.43
C SER A 341 -4.18 1.39 -4.93
N ILE A 342 -3.46 0.45 -4.30
CA ILE A 342 -4.02 -0.84 -3.89
C ILE A 342 -3.92 -1.03 -2.38
N LEU A 343 -2.72 -0.89 -1.78
CA LEU A 343 -2.46 -1.00 -0.33
C LEU A 343 -3.20 -2.18 0.33
N ASP A 344 -3.08 -3.36 -0.29
CA ASP A 344 -3.75 -4.58 0.17
C ASP A 344 -2.73 -5.49 0.88
N PRO A 345 -2.71 -5.50 2.22
CA PRO A 345 -1.92 -6.45 2.98
C PRO A 345 -2.51 -7.85 2.80
N HIS A 346 -1.67 -8.84 2.52
CA HIS A 346 -2.11 -10.21 2.28
C HIS A 346 -2.80 -10.88 3.48
N SER A 347 -2.78 -10.25 4.64
CA SER A 347 -3.43 -10.71 5.87
C SER A 347 -3.83 -9.52 6.74
N ASN A 348 -5.10 -9.46 7.11
CA ASN A 348 -5.66 -8.45 8.01
C ASN A 348 -5.78 -9.01 9.44
N THR A 349 -4.71 -9.63 9.96
CA THR A 349 -4.72 -10.28 11.28
C THR A 349 -4.17 -9.39 12.40
N GLY A 350 -3.68 -8.19 12.09
CA GLY A 350 -3.13 -7.26 13.08
C GLY A 350 -4.22 -6.58 13.92
N SER A 351 -3.87 -6.14 15.12
CA SER A 351 -4.76 -5.38 15.99
C SER A 351 -5.24 -4.10 15.29
N GLY A 352 -6.55 -3.88 15.20
CA GLY A 352 -7.16 -2.75 14.49
C GLY A 352 -7.12 -2.86 12.96
N ALA A 353 -6.81 -4.04 12.40
CA ALA A 353 -6.92 -4.28 10.98
C ALA A 353 -8.38 -4.31 10.52
N SER A 354 -8.60 -3.98 9.23
CA SER A 354 -9.93 -4.07 8.60
C SER A 354 -10.47 -5.51 8.62
N SER A 355 -11.78 -5.64 8.76
CA SER A 355 -12.48 -6.93 8.62
C SER A 355 -12.66 -7.36 7.17
N SER A 356 -12.29 -6.51 6.20
CA SER A 356 -12.47 -6.75 4.76
C SER A 356 -11.15 -7.04 4.04
N SER A 357 -11.22 -7.57 2.83
CA SER A 357 -10.09 -7.95 1.99
C SER A 357 -9.92 -7.05 0.77
N ASP A 358 -10.50 -5.86 0.78
CA ASP A 358 -10.46 -4.92 -0.36
C ASP A 358 -9.26 -3.97 -0.36
N GLY A 359 -8.42 -4.02 0.70
CA GLY A 359 -7.28 -3.12 0.88
C GLY A 359 -7.69 -1.70 1.29
N TYR A 360 -6.71 -0.88 1.66
CA TYR A 360 -6.92 0.52 2.06
C TYR A 360 -6.79 1.44 0.85
N SER A 361 -7.61 1.22 -0.16
CA SER A 361 -7.44 1.72 -1.52
C SER A 361 -8.28 2.95 -1.89
N PHE A 362 -9.09 3.46 -0.98
CA PHE A 362 -9.89 4.67 -1.22
C PHE A 362 -9.87 5.62 -0.03
N ASP A 363 -10.37 6.84 -0.23
CA ASP A 363 -10.35 7.94 0.74
C ASP A 363 -8.99 8.06 1.44
N GLN A 364 -7.92 8.00 0.64
CA GLN A 364 -6.55 8.06 1.12
C GLN A 364 -6.15 9.51 1.42
N ASP A 365 -5.45 9.69 2.53
CA ASP A 365 -4.90 10.97 2.94
C ASP A 365 -3.57 10.81 3.68
N ALA A 366 -2.83 11.89 3.81
CA ALA A 366 -1.51 11.86 4.44
C ALA A 366 -1.19 13.16 5.18
N ILE A 367 -0.31 13.05 6.19
CA ILE A 367 0.40 14.19 6.74
C ILE A 367 1.82 14.16 6.17
N ILE A 368 2.22 15.26 5.55
CA ILE A 368 3.52 15.48 4.92
C ILE A 368 4.27 16.65 5.57
N GLY A 369 5.58 16.76 5.29
CA GLY A 369 6.45 17.76 5.90
C GLY A 369 6.83 17.45 7.34
N ILE A 370 6.71 16.19 7.77
CA ILE A 370 6.95 15.80 9.17
C ILE A 370 8.44 15.83 9.48
N GLN A 371 8.85 16.84 10.24
CA GLN A 371 10.22 16.99 10.74
C GLN A 371 10.22 17.81 12.05
N PRO A 372 11.24 17.67 12.91
CA PRO A 372 11.44 18.56 14.03
C PRO A 372 11.42 20.02 13.60
N ASN A 373 10.96 20.91 14.47
CA ASN A 373 10.90 22.33 14.20
C ASN A 373 12.31 22.91 13.98
N THR A 374 12.62 23.23 12.73
CA THR A 374 13.92 23.74 12.29
C THR A 374 13.73 24.95 11.39
N ASP A 375 14.81 25.67 11.07
CA ASP A 375 14.77 26.79 10.14
C ASP A 375 14.58 26.34 8.68
N ASN A 376 14.74 25.04 8.38
CA ASN A 376 14.60 24.48 7.03
C ASN A 376 13.18 23.94 6.81
N LYS A 377 12.21 24.85 6.73
CA LYS A 377 10.81 24.52 6.54
C LYS A 377 10.51 24.19 5.08
N PRO A 378 9.71 23.12 4.83
CA PRO A 378 9.17 22.89 3.51
C PRO A 378 8.30 24.07 3.06
N GLU A 379 8.53 24.55 1.84
CA GLU A 379 7.68 25.56 1.23
C GLU A 379 6.57 24.89 0.41
N TRP A 380 5.34 25.08 0.84
CA TRP A 380 4.16 24.59 0.15
C TRP A 380 3.40 25.73 -0.49
N GLY A 381 2.96 25.55 -1.72
CA GLY A 381 2.01 26.47 -2.34
C GLY A 381 0.66 26.40 -1.64
N VAL A 382 0.39 27.34 -0.72
CA VAL A 382 -0.88 27.39 0.02
C VAL A 382 -2.01 27.80 -0.91
N ARG A 383 -3.02 26.93 -1.06
CA ARG A 383 -4.14 27.12 -1.99
C ARG A 383 -5.41 26.47 -1.46
N MET A 384 -6.56 26.93 -1.95
CA MET A 384 -7.86 26.32 -1.72
C MET A 384 -8.01 25.05 -2.56
N THR A 385 -9.04 24.25 -2.26
CA THR A 385 -9.44 23.07 -3.02
C THR A 385 -10.76 23.32 -3.71
N SER A 386 -10.80 23.21 -5.05
CA SER A 386 -12.02 23.36 -5.85
C SER A 386 -12.89 22.11 -5.79
N GLU A 387 -14.20 22.30 -5.64
CA GLU A 387 -15.21 21.24 -5.69
C GLU A 387 -16.30 21.52 -6.74
N GLY A 388 -16.19 22.63 -7.47
CA GLY A 388 -17.08 22.95 -8.57
C GLY A 388 -16.70 24.25 -9.24
N LEU A 389 -16.95 24.32 -10.54
CA LEU A 389 -16.82 25.53 -11.33
C LEU A 389 -17.80 25.46 -12.51
N TYR A 390 -18.58 26.49 -12.75
CA TYR A 390 -19.49 26.53 -13.89
C TYR A 390 -19.79 27.96 -14.33
N THR A 391 -20.30 28.11 -15.54
CA THR A 391 -20.87 29.34 -16.09
C THR A 391 -22.18 29.06 -16.80
N ASN A 392 -23.10 29.99 -16.76
CA ASN A 392 -24.35 29.95 -17.53
C ASN A 392 -24.15 30.47 -18.97
N LEU A 393 -22.94 30.91 -19.30
CA LEU A 393 -22.61 31.43 -20.62
C LEU A 393 -22.04 30.33 -21.49
N SER A 394 -22.56 30.16 -22.71
CA SER A 394 -21.99 29.25 -23.72
C SER A 394 -21.14 29.98 -24.76
N VAL A 395 -21.47 31.23 -25.04
CA VAL A 395 -20.77 32.09 -26.02
C VAL A 395 -20.71 33.51 -25.48
N VAL A 396 -19.55 34.16 -25.63
CA VAL A 396 -19.30 35.53 -25.24
C VAL A 396 -18.64 36.26 -26.39
N ASN A 397 -19.19 37.42 -26.74
CA ASN A 397 -18.57 38.30 -27.73
C ASN A 397 -17.62 39.33 -27.08
N LYS A 398 -16.53 39.60 -27.74
CA LYS A 398 -15.52 40.55 -27.30
C LYS A 398 -16.10 41.96 -27.17
N GLN A 399 -15.85 42.62 -26.05
CA GLN A 399 -16.20 44.02 -25.82
C GLN A 399 -14.92 44.85 -25.70
N GLY A 400 -14.62 45.59 -26.74
CA GLY A 400 -13.34 46.34 -26.81
C GLY A 400 -12.13 45.38 -26.77
N SER A 401 -11.36 45.38 -25.65
CA SER A 401 -10.17 44.58 -25.49
C SER A 401 -10.35 43.37 -24.55
N TYR A 402 -11.58 42.99 -24.21
CA TYR A 402 -11.83 41.92 -23.25
C TYR A 402 -13.13 41.15 -23.57
N PHE A 403 -13.23 39.95 -22.96
CA PHE A 403 -14.44 39.13 -22.91
C PHE A 403 -15.04 39.19 -21.51
N PRO A 404 -16.27 39.75 -21.34
CA PRO A 404 -16.93 39.75 -20.05
C PRO A 404 -17.52 38.38 -19.74
N ILE A 405 -17.07 37.76 -18.68
CA ILE A 405 -17.59 36.46 -18.24
C ILE A 405 -18.11 36.54 -16.81
N SER A 406 -19.05 35.66 -16.50
CA SER A 406 -19.51 35.38 -15.14
C SER A 406 -19.36 33.89 -14.87
N LEU A 407 -18.73 33.52 -13.78
CA LEU A 407 -18.56 32.15 -13.38
C LEU A 407 -18.86 31.97 -11.90
N THR A 408 -19.35 30.78 -11.54
CA THR A 408 -19.67 30.41 -10.17
C THR A 408 -18.74 29.27 -9.73
N ALA A 409 -18.12 29.46 -8.57
CA ALA A 409 -17.12 28.54 -8.03
C ALA A 409 -17.55 28.00 -6.67
N THR A 410 -17.22 26.75 -6.41
CA THR A 410 -17.28 26.08 -5.10
C THR A 410 -15.88 25.66 -4.71
N PHE A 411 -15.40 26.09 -3.54
CA PHE A 411 -14.09 25.70 -3.03
C PHE A 411 -13.98 25.87 -1.52
N TYR A 412 -13.08 25.11 -0.90
CA TYR A 412 -12.88 25.06 0.54
C TYR A 412 -11.39 25.11 0.89
N ASN A 413 -11.11 25.58 2.11
CA ASN A 413 -9.81 25.46 2.73
C ASN A 413 -9.62 24.02 3.25
N ARG A 414 -8.68 23.29 2.67
CA ARG A 414 -8.27 21.93 3.07
C ARG A 414 -6.80 21.87 3.48
N THR A 415 -6.26 22.97 4.02
CA THR A 415 -4.82 23.07 4.37
C THR A 415 -4.46 22.48 5.74
N GLY A 416 -5.43 22.06 6.53
CA GLY A 416 -5.24 21.60 7.91
C GLY A 416 -5.13 22.74 8.94
N ALA A 417 -5.31 24.00 8.53
CA ALA A 417 -5.20 25.16 9.40
C ALA A 417 -6.14 26.29 8.97
N THR A 418 -6.43 27.22 9.89
CA THR A 418 -7.06 28.49 9.52
C THR A 418 -6.08 29.36 8.75
N GLN A 419 -6.46 29.84 7.56
CA GLN A 419 -5.57 30.54 6.65
C GLN A 419 -6.23 31.79 6.07
N ASP A 420 -5.43 32.85 5.83
CA ASP A 420 -5.85 34.05 5.09
C ASP A 420 -5.51 33.87 3.60
N PHE A 421 -6.49 34.04 2.71
CA PHE A 421 -6.33 33.87 1.28
C PHE A 421 -6.65 35.11 0.48
N ASP A 422 -5.89 35.31 -0.61
CA ASP A 422 -6.37 36.00 -1.80
C ASP A 422 -7.02 34.98 -2.74
N LEU A 423 -8.20 35.31 -3.26
CA LEU A 423 -9.01 34.46 -4.15
C LEU A 423 -9.20 35.13 -5.50
N GLY A 424 -9.18 34.33 -6.58
CA GLY A 424 -9.24 34.88 -7.91
C GLY A 424 -9.65 33.91 -9.01
N VAL A 425 -9.48 34.40 -10.24
CA VAL A 425 -9.71 33.66 -11.48
C VAL A 425 -8.43 33.69 -12.30
N GLY A 426 -7.99 32.51 -12.75
CA GLY A 426 -6.85 32.36 -13.64
C GLY A 426 -7.26 31.80 -15.01
N VAL A 427 -6.49 32.19 -16.03
CA VAL A 427 -6.59 31.62 -17.38
C VAL A 427 -5.24 31.06 -17.78
N TYR A 428 -5.26 29.83 -18.27
CA TYR A 428 -4.09 29.04 -18.60
C TYR A 428 -4.15 28.57 -20.07
N ASP A 429 -3.01 28.54 -20.73
CA ASP A 429 -2.90 28.02 -22.09
C ASP A 429 -2.86 26.49 -22.13
N LYS A 430 -2.79 25.90 -23.32
CA LYS A 430 -2.73 24.44 -23.54
C LYS A 430 -1.53 23.75 -22.87
N ASP A 431 -0.46 24.52 -22.59
CA ASP A 431 0.76 24.04 -21.96
C ASP A 431 0.77 24.32 -20.43
N ASN A 432 -0.40 24.70 -19.89
CA ASN A 432 -0.66 25.07 -18.50
C ASN A 432 0.14 26.28 -18.00
N ASN A 433 0.54 27.20 -18.90
CA ASN A 433 1.15 28.47 -18.51
C ASN A 433 0.04 29.46 -18.16
N GLU A 434 0.22 30.21 -17.05
CA GLU A 434 -0.65 31.29 -16.68
C GLU A 434 -0.53 32.42 -17.72
N VAL A 435 -1.64 32.77 -18.39
CA VAL A 435 -1.72 33.89 -19.34
C VAL A 435 -2.49 35.08 -18.79
N TYR A 436 -3.26 34.87 -17.73
CA TYR A 436 -3.96 35.90 -17.01
C TYR A 436 -4.37 35.43 -15.62
N ALA A 437 -4.24 36.31 -14.63
CA ALA A 437 -4.76 36.11 -13.28
C ALA A 437 -5.35 37.40 -12.74
N VAL A 438 -6.45 37.30 -12.03
CA VAL A 438 -7.10 38.44 -11.39
C VAL A 438 -7.61 38.12 -10.00
N LYS A 439 -7.21 38.92 -9.02
CA LYS A 439 -7.77 38.89 -7.67
C LYS A 439 -9.22 39.34 -7.69
N LYS A 440 -10.11 38.63 -7.04
CA LYS A 440 -11.54 38.95 -6.91
C LYS A 440 -11.90 39.37 -5.49
N GLN A 441 -11.33 38.65 -4.51
CA GLN A 441 -11.57 38.97 -3.10
C GLN A 441 -10.45 38.40 -2.21
N GLU A 442 -10.59 38.65 -0.92
CA GLU A 442 -9.79 38.04 0.14
C GLU A 442 -10.68 37.58 1.28
N GLY A 443 -10.18 36.65 2.08
CA GLY A 443 -10.92 36.13 3.24
C GLY A 443 -10.05 35.28 4.13
N ARG A 444 -10.53 35.10 5.38
CA ARG A 444 -9.95 34.18 6.36
C ARG A 444 -10.89 32.99 6.49
N PHE A 445 -10.34 31.79 6.30
CA PHE A 445 -11.12 30.55 6.30
C PHE A 445 -10.53 29.57 7.29
N ALA A 446 -11.35 29.08 8.20
CA ALA A 446 -10.99 27.93 9.03
C ALA A 446 -10.88 26.66 8.15
N GLU A 447 -10.27 25.63 8.68
CA GLU A 447 -10.25 24.32 8.03
C GLU A 447 -11.66 23.86 7.67
N SER A 448 -11.83 23.30 6.48
CA SER A 448 -13.11 22.89 5.89
C SER A 448 -14.12 24.01 5.60
N TRP A 449 -13.75 25.27 5.80
CA TRP A 449 -14.59 26.42 5.44
C TRP A 449 -14.23 26.95 4.06
N GLY A 450 -15.24 27.50 3.35
CA GLY A 450 -15.09 28.04 2.01
C GLY A 450 -16.39 28.62 1.49
N TYR A 451 -16.55 28.57 0.18
CA TYR A 451 -17.79 28.98 -0.49
C TYR A 451 -18.42 27.80 -1.20
N ASN A 452 -19.64 27.49 -0.85
CA ASN A 452 -20.47 26.52 -1.56
C ASN A 452 -20.91 27.01 -2.93
N SER A 453 -21.03 28.35 -3.10
CA SER A 453 -21.36 29.00 -4.38
C SER A 453 -20.97 30.46 -4.31
N ILE A 454 -19.97 30.88 -5.08
CA ILE A 454 -19.59 32.28 -5.19
C ILE A 454 -19.45 32.67 -6.66
N THR A 455 -20.07 33.81 -7.04
CA THR A 455 -20.05 34.27 -8.41
C THR A 455 -19.01 35.37 -8.60
N TYR A 456 -18.12 35.19 -9.57
CA TYR A 456 -17.13 36.17 -10.01
C TYR A 456 -17.46 36.71 -11.41
N ASN A 457 -17.55 38.03 -11.53
CA ASN A 457 -17.61 38.70 -12.82
C ASN A 457 -16.19 39.13 -13.20
N CYS A 458 -15.72 38.71 -14.35
CA CYS A 458 -14.36 38.95 -14.85
C CYS A 458 -14.35 39.51 -16.27
N ASN A 459 -13.35 40.32 -16.57
CA ASN A 459 -13.07 40.78 -17.92
C ASN A 459 -11.76 40.08 -18.35
N ILE A 460 -11.89 38.94 -19.05
CA ILE A 460 -10.74 38.26 -19.61
C ILE A 460 -10.18 39.05 -20.77
N PRO A 461 -8.87 39.41 -20.78
CA PRO A 461 -8.28 40.16 -21.89
C PRO A 461 -8.41 39.38 -23.21
N ALA A 462 -8.39 40.09 -24.30
CA ALA A 462 -8.35 39.52 -25.62
C ALA A 462 -7.03 38.77 -25.81
N LEU A 463 -7.09 37.44 -25.69
CA LEU A 463 -5.99 36.52 -25.93
C LEU A 463 -5.99 36.07 -27.40
N PRO A 464 -4.89 35.53 -27.93
CA PRO A 464 -4.84 34.95 -29.27
C PRO A 464 -5.90 33.84 -29.46
N ASP A 465 -6.23 33.57 -30.73
CA ASP A 465 -7.12 32.43 -31.06
C ASP A 465 -6.53 31.14 -30.54
N GLY A 466 -7.33 30.34 -29.85
CA GLY A 466 -6.89 29.10 -29.21
C GLY A 466 -7.82 28.64 -28.11
N THR A 467 -7.42 27.54 -27.47
CA THR A 467 -8.15 26.95 -26.34
C THR A 467 -7.43 27.21 -25.03
N TYR A 468 -8.17 27.62 -24.03
CA TYR A 468 -7.69 27.99 -22.69
C TYR A 468 -8.50 27.28 -21.62
N ALA A 469 -7.90 27.11 -20.46
CA ALA A 469 -8.59 26.68 -19.24
C ALA A 469 -8.81 27.91 -18.33
N ILE A 470 -10.04 28.14 -17.90
CA ILE A 470 -10.38 29.12 -16.89
C ILE A 470 -10.64 28.38 -15.58
N THR A 471 -9.96 28.76 -14.50
CA THR A 471 -10.06 28.09 -13.21
C THR A 471 -10.08 29.06 -12.04
N ALA A 472 -10.57 28.61 -10.89
CA ALA A 472 -10.38 29.31 -9.63
C ALA A 472 -8.92 29.19 -9.19
N ILE A 473 -8.37 30.30 -8.70
CA ILE A 473 -7.02 30.41 -8.17
C ILE A 473 -7.04 30.98 -6.77
N SER A 474 -6.03 30.62 -5.99
CA SER A 474 -5.83 31.19 -4.66
C SER A 474 -4.35 31.28 -4.32
N ARG A 475 -4.04 32.08 -3.31
CA ARG A 475 -2.72 32.15 -2.70
C ARG A 475 -2.85 32.58 -1.24
N GLU A 476 -1.85 32.36 -0.46
CA GLU A 476 -1.74 32.95 0.87
C GLU A 476 -1.72 34.47 0.73
N LYS A 477 -2.52 35.15 1.55
CA LYS A 477 -2.63 36.64 1.52
C LYS A 477 -1.26 37.28 1.75
N GLY A 478 -0.90 38.17 0.82
CA GLY A 478 0.36 38.93 0.89
C GLY A 478 1.52 38.26 0.17
N THR A 479 1.31 37.09 -0.46
CA THR A 479 2.28 36.49 -1.38
C THR A 479 2.01 36.91 -2.84
N ASP A 480 3.03 36.77 -3.70
CA ASP A 480 2.90 37.18 -5.12
C ASP A 480 2.49 36.03 -6.05
N THR A 481 2.76 34.79 -5.66
CA THR A 481 2.54 33.63 -6.53
C THR A 481 1.11 33.12 -6.42
N TRP A 482 0.38 33.11 -7.54
CA TRP A 482 -0.91 32.49 -7.67
C TRP A 482 -0.76 30.97 -7.90
N TYR A 483 -1.64 30.20 -7.31
CA TYR A 483 -1.76 28.75 -7.55
C TYR A 483 -3.16 28.46 -8.08
N GLN A 484 -3.24 27.58 -9.06
CA GLN A 484 -4.49 26.90 -9.35
C GLN A 484 -4.95 26.19 -8.08
N ASN A 485 -6.23 26.30 -7.74
CA ASN A 485 -6.78 25.54 -6.64
C ASN A 485 -6.51 24.03 -6.85
N SER A 486 -6.32 23.26 -5.78
CA SER A 486 -6.29 21.80 -5.88
C SER A 486 -7.53 21.31 -6.61
N ARG A 487 -7.44 20.24 -7.39
CA ARG A 487 -8.50 19.70 -8.27
C ARG A 487 -8.91 20.61 -9.45
N SER A 488 -8.19 21.68 -9.75
CA SER A 488 -8.45 22.48 -10.95
C SER A 488 -8.29 21.68 -12.25
N PHE A 489 -7.50 20.60 -12.25
CA PHE A 489 -7.43 19.68 -13.40
C PHE A 489 -8.77 18.96 -13.69
N GLN A 490 -9.69 18.95 -12.75
CA GLN A 490 -11.06 18.42 -12.91
C GLN A 490 -12.11 19.54 -13.06
N TYR A 491 -11.92 20.65 -12.37
CA TYR A 491 -12.87 21.77 -12.32
C TYR A 491 -12.31 23.00 -13.03
N TYR A 492 -12.36 23.00 -14.38
CA TYR A 492 -12.02 24.13 -15.22
C TYR A 492 -13.06 24.34 -16.33
N ILE A 493 -13.27 25.58 -16.75
CA ILE A 493 -14.09 25.90 -17.90
C ILE A 493 -13.17 25.97 -19.12
N THR A 494 -13.49 25.20 -20.16
CA THR A 494 -12.79 25.28 -21.44
C THR A 494 -13.29 26.50 -22.19
N ALA A 495 -12.38 27.42 -22.54
CA ALA A 495 -12.66 28.62 -23.31
C ALA A 495 -11.95 28.56 -24.67
N THR A 496 -12.68 28.52 -25.76
CA THR A 496 -12.15 28.55 -27.13
C THR A 496 -12.40 29.92 -27.77
N ILE A 497 -11.32 30.66 -28.09
CA ILE A 497 -11.35 31.96 -28.69
C ILE A 497 -11.13 31.80 -30.18
N ASN A 498 -12.02 32.44 -30.97
CA ASN A 498 -11.92 32.57 -32.42
C ASN A 498 -12.30 34.04 -32.79
N GLY A 499 -11.31 34.84 -33.04
CA GLY A 499 -11.45 36.25 -33.33
C GLY A 499 -12.16 37.06 -32.23
N ASN A 500 -13.42 37.45 -32.46
CA ASN A 500 -14.20 38.25 -31.53
C ASN A 500 -15.17 37.43 -30.66
N GLN A 501 -15.07 36.11 -30.73
CA GLN A 501 -15.99 35.21 -30.01
C GLN A 501 -15.19 34.26 -29.11
N MET A 502 -15.68 34.05 -27.90
CA MET A 502 -15.24 33.03 -26.95
C MET A 502 -16.36 32.06 -26.69
N THR A 503 -16.16 30.79 -27.01
CA THR A 503 -17.08 29.69 -26.64
C THR A 503 -16.63 29.11 -25.33
N LEU A 504 -17.57 28.85 -24.40
CA LEU A 504 -17.34 28.34 -23.06
C LEU A 504 -18.00 26.98 -22.88
N GLN A 505 -17.26 26.04 -22.30
CA GLN A 505 -17.73 24.71 -21.96
C GLN A 505 -17.42 24.41 -20.49
N ASN A 506 -18.47 24.09 -19.73
CA ASN A 506 -18.37 23.73 -18.33
C ASN A 506 -17.66 22.37 -18.13
N PRO A 507 -16.97 22.17 -17.00
CA PRO A 507 -16.53 20.85 -16.59
C PRO A 507 -17.73 19.93 -16.38
N THR A 508 -17.59 18.68 -16.80
CA THR A 508 -18.60 17.65 -16.63
C THR A 508 -17.98 16.38 -16.08
N VAL A 509 -18.67 15.75 -15.14
CA VAL A 509 -18.40 14.37 -14.76
C VAL A 509 -19.39 13.51 -15.53
N ASP A 510 -18.97 12.98 -16.65
CA ASP A 510 -19.77 12.13 -17.55
C ASP A 510 -18.95 10.88 -17.89
N ALA A 511 -19.27 9.79 -17.22
CA ALA A 511 -18.63 8.50 -17.42
C ALA A 511 -19.68 7.40 -17.52
N SER A 512 -19.43 6.44 -18.37
CA SER A 512 -20.30 5.29 -18.57
C SER A 512 -19.46 4.08 -18.94
N GLY A 513 -19.97 2.88 -18.70
CA GLY A 513 -19.18 1.70 -18.99
C GLY A 513 -19.97 0.41 -19.13
N SER A 514 -19.24 -0.68 -19.12
CA SER A 514 -19.77 -2.03 -19.12
C SER A 514 -19.06 -2.86 -18.04
N VAL A 515 -19.72 -3.91 -17.59
CA VAL A 515 -19.19 -4.83 -16.57
C VAL A 515 -19.14 -6.24 -17.14
N ALA A 516 -18.00 -6.90 -16.97
CA ALA A 516 -17.84 -8.33 -17.18
C ALA A 516 -17.45 -8.98 -15.85
N VAL A 517 -17.93 -10.19 -15.59
CA VAL A 517 -17.55 -10.95 -14.40
C VAL A 517 -16.82 -12.21 -14.82
N ASN A 518 -15.66 -12.44 -14.26
CA ASN A 518 -14.81 -13.59 -14.48
C ASN A 518 -14.72 -14.43 -13.21
N GLY A 519 -14.72 -15.74 -13.34
CA GLY A 519 -14.62 -16.69 -12.24
C GLY A 519 -15.45 -17.92 -12.49
N ASN A 520 -15.61 -18.77 -11.48
CA ASN A 520 -16.36 -20.01 -11.60
C ASN A 520 -17.88 -19.81 -11.57
N MET A 521 -18.34 -18.61 -11.19
CA MET A 521 -19.75 -18.31 -10.91
C MET A 521 -20.38 -19.26 -9.90
N GLU A 522 -19.66 -19.55 -8.85
CA GLU A 522 -20.06 -20.43 -7.78
C GLU A 522 -19.96 -19.71 -6.42
N VAL A 523 -20.84 -20.03 -5.48
CA VAL A 523 -20.77 -19.51 -4.10
C VAL A 523 -19.42 -19.84 -3.47
N TYR A 524 -18.97 -19.00 -2.55
CA TYR A 524 -17.72 -19.12 -1.79
C TYR A 524 -16.44 -19.15 -2.66
N SER A 525 -16.55 -18.82 -3.91
CA SER A 525 -15.44 -18.70 -4.84
C SER A 525 -15.29 -17.22 -5.23
N THR A 526 -14.07 -16.71 -5.18
CA THR A 526 -13.80 -15.33 -5.56
C THR A 526 -14.08 -15.13 -7.04
N GLN A 527 -14.91 -14.15 -7.34
CA GLN A 527 -15.20 -13.66 -8.68
C GLN A 527 -14.50 -12.32 -8.87
N THR A 528 -14.10 -12.01 -10.08
CA THR A 528 -13.55 -10.69 -10.45
C THR A 528 -14.57 -9.96 -11.33
N ALA A 529 -15.11 -8.87 -10.81
CA ALA A 529 -15.89 -7.91 -11.59
C ALA A 529 -14.94 -6.93 -12.27
N LYS A 530 -14.96 -6.86 -13.58
CA LYS A 530 -14.19 -5.94 -14.41
C LYS A 530 -15.11 -4.92 -15.02
N ALA A 531 -14.94 -3.64 -14.62
CA ALA A 531 -15.59 -2.53 -15.30
C ALA A 531 -14.66 -1.94 -16.35
N THR A 532 -15.19 -1.66 -17.54
CA THR A 532 -14.55 -0.85 -18.57
C THR A 532 -15.30 0.46 -18.66
N ILE A 533 -14.69 1.55 -18.16
CA ILE A 533 -15.33 2.85 -17.98
C ILE A 533 -14.72 3.85 -18.96
N LYS A 534 -15.57 4.50 -19.76
CA LYS A 534 -15.21 5.58 -20.68
C LYS A 534 -15.57 6.92 -20.06
N ASN A 535 -14.63 7.85 -20.08
CA ASN A 535 -14.85 9.23 -19.70
C ASN A 535 -15.31 10.05 -20.92
N ASN A 536 -16.55 10.54 -20.89
CA ASN A 536 -17.10 11.44 -21.91
C ASN A 536 -17.05 12.92 -21.49
N GLY A 537 -16.64 13.19 -20.24
CA GLY A 537 -16.56 14.50 -19.65
C GLY A 537 -15.14 15.10 -19.62
N THR A 538 -14.90 16.00 -18.67
CA THR A 538 -13.57 16.51 -18.34
C THR A 538 -12.75 15.44 -17.61
N PHE A 539 -11.58 15.77 -17.08
CA PHE A 539 -10.73 14.79 -16.39
C PHE A 539 -11.51 14.10 -15.24
N PHE A 540 -11.63 12.78 -15.32
CA PHE A 540 -12.30 11.98 -14.29
C PHE A 540 -11.27 11.59 -13.22
N ASN A 541 -11.53 11.94 -11.97
CA ASN A 541 -10.69 11.61 -10.81
C ASN A 541 -11.62 11.37 -9.61
N ASN A 542 -12.05 10.14 -9.40
CA ASN A 542 -13.04 9.78 -8.39
C ASN A 542 -12.79 8.38 -7.83
N VAL A 543 -13.38 8.11 -6.66
CA VAL A 543 -13.49 6.76 -6.14
C VAL A 543 -14.69 6.07 -6.78
N VAL A 544 -14.44 4.92 -7.39
CA VAL A 544 -15.47 4.05 -7.96
C VAL A 544 -15.69 2.88 -7.01
N PHE A 545 -16.93 2.63 -6.66
CA PHE A 545 -17.35 1.59 -5.72
C PHE A 545 -17.98 0.41 -6.43
N LEU A 546 -17.71 -0.80 -5.93
CA LEU A 546 -18.37 -2.04 -6.33
C LEU A 546 -19.48 -2.37 -5.35
N LEU A 547 -20.71 -2.52 -5.86
CA LEU A 547 -21.84 -3.05 -5.13
C LEU A 547 -22.29 -4.39 -5.73
N VAL A 548 -22.62 -5.33 -4.86
CA VAL A 548 -23.20 -6.63 -5.23
C VAL A 548 -24.52 -6.77 -4.49
N ASN A 549 -25.61 -6.89 -5.22
CA ASN A 549 -26.99 -6.87 -4.66
C ASN A 549 -27.27 -5.66 -3.78
N GLY A 550 -26.66 -4.51 -4.10
CA GLY A 550 -26.78 -3.27 -3.32
C GLY A 550 -25.83 -3.19 -2.12
N GLU A 551 -25.10 -4.23 -1.78
CA GLU A 551 -24.08 -4.21 -0.72
C GLU A 551 -22.73 -3.76 -1.23
N LEU A 552 -22.08 -2.87 -0.52
CA LEU A 552 -20.75 -2.39 -0.82
C LEU A 552 -19.70 -3.50 -0.63
N LYS A 553 -18.88 -3.75 -1.66
CA LYS A 553 -17.83 -4.79 -1.65
C LYS A 553 -16.42 -4.26 -1.82
N GLY A 554 -16.26 -2.98 -2.17
CA GLY A 554 -14.95 -2.34 -2.29
C GLY A 554 -15.04 -0.98 -2.95
N GLY A 555 -13.93 -0.23 -2.90
CA GLY A 555 -13.78 1.05 -3.57
C GLY A 555 -12.36 1.22 -4.09
N ARG A 556 -12.20 1.88 -5.25
CA ARG A 556 -10.88 2.20 -5.81
C ARG A 556 -10.88 3.55 -6.47
N HIS A 557 -9.79 4.26 -6.25
CA HIS A 557 -9.55 5.53 -6.94
C HIS A 557 -9.24 5.26 -8.42
N LEU A 558 -9.93 5.98 -9.31
CA LEU A 558 -9.79 5.84 -10.75
C LEU A 558 -9.62 7.20 -11.42
N GLU A 559 -8.65 7.29 -12.32
CA GLU A 559 -8.38 8.45 -13.16
C GLU A 559 -8.55 8.09 -14.62
N ILE A 560 -9.28 8.95 -15.36
CA ILE A 560 -9.45 8.76 -16.80
C ILE A 560 -9.39 10.14 -17.49
N ALA A 561 -8.48 10.31 -18.44
CA ALA A 561 -8.40 11.52 -19.23
C ALA A 561 -9.65 11.70 -20.12
N PRO A 562 -9.96 12.92 -20.57
CA PRO A 562 -11.11 13.18 -21.43
C PRO A 562 -11.08 12.34 -22.70
N GLY A 563 -12.17 11.62 -22.98
CA GLY A 563 -12.33 10.74 -24.12
C GLY A 563 -11.70 9.36 -24.01
N GLU A 564 -10.86 9.12 -22.99
CA GLU A 564 -10.17 7.85 -22.75
C GLU A 564 -11.05 6.84 -22.01
N THR A 565 -10.58 5.60 -21.97
CA THR A 565 -11.23 4.47 -21.31
C THR A 565 -10.25 3.82 -20.35
N ALA A 566 -10.72 3.44 -19.18
CA ALA A 566 -9.92 2.66 -18.22
C ALA A 566 -10.67 1.42 -17.75
N ASP A 567 -9.92 0.39 -17.44
CA ASP A 567 -10.40 -0.84 -16.82
C ASP A 567 -10.20 -0.79 -15.30
N LEU A 568 -11.15 -1.33 -14.57
CA LEU A 568 -11.13 -1.43 -13.11
C LEU A 568 -11.59 -2.82 -12.68
N ASP A 569 -10.70 -3.57 -12.05
CA ASP A 569 -10.99 -4.90 -11.53
C ASP A 569 -11.18 -4.85 -10.03
N MET A 570 -12.28 -5.44 -9.53
CA MET A 570 -12.54 -5.63 -8.12
C MET A 570 -13.06 -7.05 -7.85
N ASN A 571 -12.68 -7.61 -6.72
CA ASN A 571 -13.05 -8.96 -6.32
C ASN A 571 -14.26 -8.95 -5.39
N PHE A 572 -15.08 -10.00 -5.49
CA PHE A 572 -16.14 -10.30 -4.54
C PHE A 572 -16.32 -11.82 -4.40
N THR A 573 -16.79 -12.25 -3.24
CA THR A 573 -17.07 -13.67 -2.98
C THR A 573 -18.55 -13.80 -2.63
N PRO A 574 -19.39 -14.35 -3.52
CA PRO A 574 -20.82 -14.53 -3.23
C PRO A 574 -21.04 -15.66 -2.24
N GLU A 575 -21.97 -15.49 -1.32
CA GLU A 575 -22.34 -16.49 -0.31
C GLU A 575 -23.66 -17.20 -0.64
N GLU A 576 -24.44 -16.64 -1.56
CA GLU A 576 -25.75 -17.15 -1.95
C GLU A 576 -25.79 -17.52 -3.43
N THR A 577 -26.62 -18.51 -3.78
CA THR A 577 -26.91 -18.87 -5.17
C THR A 577 -28.02 -17.99 -5.74
N GLY A 578 -28.06 -17.88 -7.06
CA GLY A 578 -29.09 -17.14 -7.77
C GLY A 578 -28.54 -15.97 -8.58
N GLU A 579 -29.42 -15.06 -8.95
CA GLU A 579 -29.04 -13.85 -9.70
C GLU A 579 -28.41 -12.83 -8.76
N HIS A 580 -27.25 -12.29 -9.18
CA HIS A 580 -26.53 -11.23 -8.49
C HIS A 580 -26.39 -10.04 -9.41
N THR A 581 -26.83 -8.87 -8.94
CA THR A 581 -26.61 -7.61 -9.65
C THR A 581 -25.27 -7.02 -9.23
N ILE A 582 -24.42 -6.76 -10.19
CA ILE A 582 -23.07 -6.20 -10.01
C ILE A 582 -23.08 -4.78 -10.53
N VAL A 583 -22.78 -3.80 -9.68
CA VAL A 583 -22.85 -2.37 -10.04
C VAL A 583 -21.54 -1.69 -9.68
N PHE A 584 -20.99 -0.94 -10.62
CA PHE A 584 -19.94 0.05 -10.36
C PHE A 584 -20.59 1.44 -10.29
N ALA A 585 -20.31 2.18 -9.24
CA ALA A 585 -21.00 3.44 -8.95
C ALA A 585 -20.10 4.51 -8.35
N LEU A 586 -20.52 5.76 -8.48
CA LEU A 586 -19.96 6.90 -7.75
C LEU A 586 -20.78 7.20 -6.51
N LYS A 587 -20.11 7.43 -5.39
CA LYS A 587 -20.74 7.89 -4.15
C LYS A 587 -21.00 9.40 -4.23
N THR A 588 -22.21 9.79 -3.89
CA THR A 588 -22.63 11.19 -3.70
C THR A 588 -23.35 11.33 -2.37
N TRP A 589 -23.39 12.54 -1.87
CA TRP A 589 -24.13 12.88 -0.67
C TRP A 589 -25.39 13.63 -1.04
N VAL A 590 -26.54 13.17 -0.57
CA VAL A 590 -27.83 13.81 -0.78
C VAL A 590 -28.43 14.13 0.59
N PHE A 591 -28.90 15.37 0.76
CA PHE A 591 -29.57 15.75 1.98
C PHE A 591 -31.01 15.20 1.98
N ASN A 592 -31.34 14.42 3.00
CA ASN A 592 -32.70 13.92 3.22
C ASN A 592 -33.43 14.87 4.15
N ASP A 593 -34.39 15.65 3.60
CA ASP A 593 -35.13 16.64 4.33
C ASP A 593 -36.05 16.01 5.42
N GLU A 594 -36.54 14.79 5.22
CA GLU A 594 -37.41 14.09 6.19
C GLU A 594 -36.66 13.65 7.43
N GLN A 595 -35.38 13.22 7.23
CA GLN A 595 -34.52 12.73 8.32
C GLN A 595 -33.56 13.82 8.82
N ASN A 596 -33.55 14.99 8.18
CA ASN A 596 -32.66 16.12 8.45
C ASN A 596 -31.18 15.69 8.54
N GLN A 597 -30.75 14.82 7.61
CA GLN A 597 -29.37 14.30 7.56
C GLN A 597 -28.90 14.09 6.14
N TRP A 598 -27.56 14.13 5.96
CA TRP A 598 -26.90 13.74 4.71
C TRP A 598 -26.86 12.22 4.61
N MET A 599 -27.28 11.70 3.44
CA MET A 599 -27.25 10.27 3.13
C MET A 599 -26.33 9.98 1.96
N GLU A 600 -25.64 8.85 2.02
CA GLU A 600 -24.85 8.34 0.89
C GLU A 600 -25.79 7.81 -0.19
N GLN A 601 -25.53 8.19 -1.42
CA GLN A 601 -26.18 7.68 -2.61
C GLN A 601 -25.13 7.19 -3.60
N TYR A 602 -25.35 6.04 -4.19
CA TYR A 602 -24.48 5.45 -5.19
C TYR A 602 -25.12 5.60 -6.58
N ASN A 603 -24.48 6.43 -7.43
CA ASN A 603 -24.93 6.69 -8.79
C ASN A 603 -24.22 5.74 -9.73
N GLU A 604 -24.99 4.92 -10.44
CA GLU A 604 -24.51 3.88 -11.32
C GLU A 604 -23.67 4.43 -12.48
N LEU A 605 -22.53 3.81 -12.74
CA LEU A 605 -21.69 4.01 -13.93
C LEU A 605 -21.84 2.87 -14.92
N ALA A 606 -21.92 1.64 -14.40
CA ALA A 606 -22.06 0.43 -15.19
C ALA A 606 -22.61 -0.71 -14.34
N ASN A 607 -23.35 -1.62 -14.95
CA ASN A 607 -23.89 -2.79 -14.27
C ASN A 607 -23.88 -4.04 -15.16
N THR A 608 -24.08 -5.18 -14.49
CA THR A 608 -24.41 -6.47 -15.12
C THR A 608 -25.12 -7.36 -14.11
N THR A 609 -25.76 -8.42 -14.60
CA THR A 609 -26.33 -9.47 -13.76
C THR A 609 -25.67 -10.80 -14.12
N VAL A 610 -25.31 -11.57 -13.08
CA VAL A 610 -24.72 -12.91 -13.24
C VAL A 610 -25.48 -13.91 -12.39
N THR A 611 -25.52 -15.16 -12.83
CA THR A 611 -26.13 -16.26 -12.05
C THR A 611 -25.02 -17.03 -11.33
N ILE A 612 -25.07 -16.99 -10.01
CA ILE A 612 -24.18 -17.75 -9.11
C ILE A 612 -24.79 -19.11 -8.82
N LYS A 613 -23.98 -20.15 -9.00
CA LYS A 613 -24.37 -21.56 -8.79
C LYS A 613 -23.91 -22.05 -7.43
N ALA A 614 -24.49 -23.14 -6.98
CA ALA A 614 -23.98 -23.87 -5.84
C ALA A 614 -22.54 -24.31 -6.11
N ALA A 615 -21.69 -24.23 -5.09
CA ALA A 615 -20.32 -24.70 -5.18
C ALA A 615 -20.32 -26.20 -5.53
N LYS A 616 -19.40 -26.62 -6.38
CA LYS A 616 -19.13 -28.05 -6.55
C LYS A 616 -18.54 -28.58 -5.26
N THR A 617 -19.13 -29.65 -4.74
CA THR A 617 -18.62 -30.30 -3.54
C THR A 617 -17.19 -30.79 -3.75
N ASN A 618 -16.25 -30.11 -3.11
CA ASN A 618 -14.85 -30.50 -3.07
C ASN A 618 -14.65 -31.44 -1.88
N GLU A 619 -14.04 -32.58 -2.08
CA GLU A 619 -13.78 -33.54 -1.02
C GLU A 619 -12.40 -34.16 -1.20
N LEU A 620 -11.55 -33.97 -0.19
CA LEU A 620 -10.29 -34.66 -0.09
C LEU A 620 -10.34 -35.68 1.04
N LYS A 621 -9.59 -36.75 0.87
CA LYS A 621 -9.24 -37.64 1.98
C LYS A 621 -7.81 -37.32 2.38
N LEU A 622 -7.65 -36.80 3.60
CA LEU A 622 -6.37 -36.56 4.21
C LEU A 622 -5.95 -37.77 5.04
N THR A 623 -4.73 -38.26 4.90
CA THR A 623 -4.20 -39.43 5.59
C THR A 623 -2.69 -39.28 5.84
N ASN A 624 -2.13 -40.14 6.69
CA ASN A 624 -0.69 -40.30 6.91
C ASN A 624 0.00 -38.99 7.38
N GLY A 625 -0.64 -38.23 8.26
CA GLY A 625 -0.02 -37.09 8.89
C GLY A 625 1.11 -37.52 9.84
N MET A 626 2.31 -36.96 9.67
CA MET A 626 3.45 -37.25 10.53
C MET A 626 4.41 -36.07 10.60
N LEU A 627 5.13 -35.97 11.71
CA LEU A 627 6.26 -35.05 11.85
C LEU A 627 7.52 -35.76 11.37
N LEU A 628 8.27 -35.11 10.47
CA LEU A 628 9.45 -35.70 9.83
C LEU A 628 10.75 -35.47 10.63
N ASN A 629 10.78 -34.45 11.49
CA ASN A 629 11.96 -34.08 12.26
C ASN A 629 11.75 -34.12 13.78
N ALA A 630 10.72 -34.82 14.23
CA ALA A 630 10.55 -35.15 15.64
C ALA A 630 11.44 -36.35 16.03
N ASP A 631 12.05 -36.28 17.21
CA ASP A 631 12.78 -37.41 17.76
C ASP A 631 11.83 -38.53 18.29
N ALA A 632 12.39 -39.63 18.78
CA ALA A 632 11.63 -40.79 19.27
C ALA A 632 10.68 -40.44 20.46
N ASN A 633 10.87 -39.31 21.11
CA ASN A 633 10.03 -38.84 22.21
C ASN A 633 9.01 -37.79 21.76
N GLY A 634 8.94 -37.49 20.44
CA GLY A 634 8.05 -36.46 19.89
C GLY A 634 8.55 -35.05 20.06
N TYR A 635 9.89 -34.86 20.30
CA TYR A 635 10.45 -33.52 20.43
C TYR A 635 11.06 -33.04 19.12
N ILE A 636 10.80 -31.78 18.79
CA ILE A 636 11.47 -31.07 17.71
C ILE A 636 12.51 -30.13 18.31
N LYS A 637 13.78 -30.32 17.93
CA LYS A 637 14.92 -29.47 18.32
C LYS A 637 15.34 -28.58 17.16
N SER A 638 14.43 -27.76 16.71
CA SER A 638 14.60 -26.88 15.55
C SER A 638 13.61 -25.74 15.63
N ASN A 639 13.94 -24.62 15.01
CA ASN A 639 13.01 -23.51 14.77
C ASN A 639 12.06 -23.78 13.57
N VAL A 640 12.08 -24.97 12.99
CA VAL A 640 11.20 -25.38 11.89
C VAL A 640 10.66 -26.76 12.20
N ALA A 641 9.34 -26.92 12.15
CA ALA A 641 8.69 -28.21 12.11
C ALA A 641 8.52 -28.67 10.66
N ARG A 642 8.91 -29.90 10.38
CA ARG A 642 8.70 -30.53 9.07
C ARG A 642 7.62 -31.59 9.22
N LEU A 643 6.56 -31.45 8.43
CA LEU A 643 5.45 -32.42 8.47
C LEU A 643 5.17 -32.97 7.08
N SER A 644 4.63 -34.18 7.02
CA SER A 644 4.16 -34.81 5.80
C SER A 644 2.74 -35.31 5.98
N PHE A 645 1.94 -35.22 4.91
CA PHE A 645 0.62 -35.83 4.85
C PHE A 645 0.24 -36.17 3.41
N LYS A 646 -0.71 -37.07 3.24
CA LYS A 646 -1.22 -37.45 1.92
C LYS A 646 -2.63 -36.90 1.74
N ALA A 647 -2.87 -36.19 0.63
CA ALA A 647 -4.20 -35.79 0.18
C ALA A 647 -4.60 -36.63 -1.04
N GLN A 648 -5.83 -37.07 -1.08
CA GLN A 648 -6.44 -37.82 -2.18
C GLN A 648 -7.77 -37.17 -2.56
N ASN A 649 -7.93 -36.82 -3.83
CA ASN A 649 -9.25 -36.51 -4.38
C ASN A 649 -9.99 -37.80 -4.68
N ALA A 650 -11.03 -38.10 -3.88
CA ALA A 650 -11.84 -39.30 -4.03
C ALA A 650 -12.93 -39.17 -5.11
N LYS A 651 -13.14 -37.99 -5.67
CA LYS A 651 -14.18 -37.73 -6.69
C LYS A 651 -13.82 -38.29 -8.06
N THR A 652 -14.80 -38.85 -8.71
CA THR A 652 -14.72 -39.39 -10.09
C THR A 652 -15.18 -38.33 -11.12
N THR A 653 -15.87 -37.31 -10.66
CA THR A 653 -16.57 -36.32 -11.52
C THR A 653 -15.85 -35.01 -11.69
N SER A 654 -15.06 -34.58 -10.70
CA SER A 654 -14.39 -33.27 -10.69
C SER A 654 -12.98 -33.35 -10.16
N ASP A 655 -12.11 -32.47 -10.64
CA ASP A 655 -10.81 -32.19 -10.04
C ASP A 655 -11.02 -31.33 -8.80
N TYR A 656 -10.09 -31.42 -7.84
CA TYR A 656 -10.02 -30.55 -6.69
C TYR A 656 -9.08 -29.36 -7.01
N TYR A 657 -9.59 -28.16 -6.84
CA TYR A 657 -8.84 -26.90 -6.98
C TYR A 657 -9.16 -26.03 -5.80
N ASP A 658 -8.40 -26.13 -4.71
CA ASP A 658 -8.54 -25.25 -3.56
C ASP A 658 -7.32 -25.37 -2.63
N ASN A 659 -7.39 -24.83 -1.43
CA ASN A 659 -6.29 -24.84 -0.48
C ASN A 659 -6.44 -25.96 0.56
N ILE A 660 -5.30 -26.49 0.98
CA ILE A 660 -5.14 -27.21 2.24
C ILE A 660 -4.50 -26.24 3.23
N ARG A 661 -4.99 -26.22 4.47
CA ARG A 661 -4.46 -25.38 5.53
C ARG A 661 -3.83 -26.23 6.63
N VAL A 662 -2.61 -25.90 6.99
CA VAL A 662 -1.95 -26.36 8.22
C VAL A 662 -2.08 -25.26 9.26
N ARG A 663 -2.94 -25.45 10.23
CA ARG A 663 -3.16 -24.55 11.33
C ARG A 663 -2.20 -24.89 12.46
N VAL A 664 -1.59 -23.89 13.06
CA VAL A 664 -0.56 -24.02 14.08
C VAL A 664 -1.09 -23.48 15.40
N LEU A 665 -1.24 -24.35 16.37
CA LEU A 665 -1.69 -23.99 17.71
C LEU A 665 -0.57 -24.24 18.71
N GLN A 666 -0.45 -23.39 19.70
CA GLN A 666 0.60 -23.46 20.72
C GLN A 666 0.03 -23.42 22.13
N ASN A 667 0.74 -24.09 23.03
CA ASN A 667 0.58 -24.01 24.47
C ASN A 667 1.98 -23.93 25.14
N SER A 668 2.20 -22.94 25.97
CA SER A 668 3.52 -22.72 26.61
C SER A 668 3.82 -23.69 27.75
N ASP A 669 2.82 -24.24 28.40
CA ASP A 669 2.94 -24.98 29.66
C ASP A 669 2.46 -26.47 29.62
N GLY A 670 1.95 -26.89 28.43
CA GLY A 670 1.43 -28.27 28.27
C GLY A 670 0.05 -28.48 28.85
N GLY A 671 -0.70 -27.46 29.17
CA GLY A 671 -2.11 -27.53 29.60
C GLY A 671 -3.06 -27.96 28.47
N ASN A 672 -4.37 -27.85 28.72
CA ASN A 672 -5.39 -28.33 27.79
C ASN A 672 -5.81 -27.25 26.75
N TYR A 673 -5.33 -26.00 26.87
CA TYR A 673 -5.70 -24.92 25.99
C TYR A 673 -4.55 -24.60 25.04
N TYR A 674 -4.86 -24.57 23.74
CA TYR A 674 -3.93 -24.21 22.69
C TYR A 674 -4.47 -22.97 21.96
N TRP A 675 -3.60 -21.99 21.77
CA TRP A 675 -3.91 -20.76 21.01
C TRP A 675 -3.49 -20.92 19.56
N ASP A 676 -4.31 -20.44 18.68
CA ASP A 676 -4.00 -20.33 17.25
C ASP A 676 -2.95 -19.24 17.05
N ILE A 677 -1.77 -19.61 16.57
CA ILE A 677 -0.67 -18.64 16.38
C ILE A 677 -0.43 -18.30 14.92
N THR A 678 -0.65 -19.24 14.01
CA THR A 678 -0.50 -19.02 12.58
C THR A 678 -1.12 -20.13 11.77
N SER A 679 -1.20 -19.96 10.46
CA SER A 679 -1.57 -21.02 9.53
C SER A 679 -0.76 -20.91 8.24
N VAL A 680 -0.48 -22.06 7.62
CA VAL A 680 0.13 -22.17 6.29
C VAL A 680 -0.91 -22.69 5.32
N GLU A 681 -1.18 -21.95 4.26
CA GLU A 681 -2.09 -22.37 3.21
C GLU A 681 -1.33 -22.89 2.00
N ILE A 682 -1.76 -24.04 1.49
CA ILE A 682 -1.12 -24.73 0.40
C ILE A 682 -2.12 -24.83 -0.74
N PRO A 683 -1.94 -24.14 -1.86
CA PRO A 683 -2.78 -24.29 -3.03
C PRO A 683 -2.58 -25.69 -3.63
N VAL A 684 -3.68 -26.38 -3.87
CA VAL A 684 -3.70 -27.77 -4.30
C VAL A 684 -4.56 -27.96 -5.54
N HIS A 685 -3.98 -28.59 -6.54
CA HIS A 685 -4.71 -29.16 -7.67
C HIS A 685 -4.50 -30.67 -7.68
N LEU A 686 -5.59 -31.42 -7.50
CA LEU A 686 -5.61 -32.88 -7.62
C LEU A 686 -6.68 -33.31 -8.61
N GLY A 687 -6.24 -33.92 -9.71
CA GLY A 687 -7.14 -34.54 -10.67
C GLY A 687 -7.99 -35.62 -10.03
N LYS A 688 -9.09 -36.01 -10.71
CA LYS A 688 -10.01 -37.07 -10.31
C LYS A 688 -9.27 -38.32 -9.91
N LEU A 689 -9.59 -38.86 -8.73
CA LEU A 689 -8.98 -40.06 -8.14
C LEU A 689 -7.45 -40.00 -7.91
N LYS A 690 -6.83 -38.82 -8.07
CA LYS A 690 -5.40 -38.65 -7.84
C LYS A 690 -5.09 -38.35 -6.39
N SER A 691 -3.89 -38.71 -5.98
CA SER A 691 -3.35 -38.39 -4.66
C SER A 691 -1.95 -37.81 -4.77
N LYS A 692 -1.58 -37.03 -3.77
CA LYS A 692 -0.25 -36.41 -3.64
C LYS A 692 0.14 -36.41 -2.16
N THR A 693 1.41 -36.69 -1.88
CA THR A 693 2.01 -36.45 -0.57
C THR A 693 2.60 -35.05 -0.55
N PHE A 694 2.33 -34.32 0.51
CA PHE A 694 2.83 -32.99 0.77
C PHE A 694 3.85 -33.08 1.90
N GLU A 695 4.95 -32.33 1.75
CA GLU A 695 5.90 -32.03 2.82
C GLU A 695 5.85 -30.53 3.04
N VAL A 696 5.71 -30.11 4.29
CA VAL A 696 5.50 -28.71 4.66
C VAL A 696 6.49 -28.37 5.77
N GLU A 697 7.14 -27.23 5.62
CA GLU A 697 7.99 -26.64 6.65
C GLU A 697 7.22 -25.49 7.31
N VAL A 698 7.11 -25.54 8.63
CA VAL A 698 6.41 -24.56 9.44
C VAL A 698 7.42 -23.91 10.37
N PRO A 699 7.69 -22.60 10.23
CA PRO A 699 8.57 -21.90 11.14
C PRO A 699 7.95 -21.83 12.55
N LEU A 700 8.80 -22.01 13.56
CA LEU A 700 8.44 -21.98 14.97
C LEU A 700 9.29 -20.94 15.66
N GLU A 701 8.68 -20.04 16.41
CA GLU A 701 9.37 -18.87 16.97
C GLU A 701 9.73 -19.03 18.45
N VAL A 702 9.02 -19.87 19.17
CA VAL A 702 9.20 -20.04 20.62
C VAL A 702 9.14 -21.51 21.04
N ASP A 703 9.78 -21.81 22.17
CA ASP A 703 9.67 -23.10 22.83
C ASP A 703 8.23 -23.34 23.30
N GLY A 704 7.81 -24.60 23.37
CA GLY A 704 6.50 -24.94 23.91
C GLY A 704 5.93 -26.22 23.35
N TYR A 705 4.64 -26.42 23.59
CA TYR A 705 3.88 -27.53 23.08
C TYR A 705 3.04 -27.06 21.89
N TYR A 706 3.03 -27.85 20.83
CA TYR A 706 2.37 -27.49 19.59
C TYR A 706 1.37 -28.55 19.16
N TRP A 707 0.39 -28.07 18.46
CA TRP A 707 -0.63 -28.86 17.80
C TRP A 707 -0.78 -28.39 16.37
N PHE A 708 -0.64 -29.26 15.41
CA PHE A 708 -0.95 -29.00 14.02
C PHE A 708 -2.28 -29.63 13.64
N ASN A 709 -3.14 -28.81 13.06
CA ASN A 709 -4.38 -29.27 12.45
C ASN A 709 -4.32 -29.05 10.94
N ILE A 710 -4.48 -30.12 10.17
CA ILE A 710 -4.46 -30.08 8.70
C ILE A 710 -5.88 -30.26 8.21
N SER A 711 -6.40 -29.25 7.55
CA SER A 711 -7.74 -29.20 6.99
C SER A 711 -7.70 -28.82 5.51
N TYR A 712 -8.73 -29.16 4.76
CA TYR A 712 -8.88 -28.73 3.39
C TYR A 712 -10.14 -27.87 3.23
N LYS A 713 -10.17 -27.00 2.23
CA LYS A 713 -11.29 -26.16 1.93
C LYS A 713 -12.35 -26.95 1.17
N THR A 714 -13.53 -27.12 1.76
CA THR A 714 -14.71 -27.70 1.10
C THR A 714 -15.66 -26.57 0.74
N ASP A 715 -16.20 -26.57 -0.47
CA ASP A 715 -17.27 -25.65 -0.89
C ASP A 715 -16.94 -24.15 -0.70
N GLY A 716 -15.66 -23.79 -0.81
CA GLY A 716 -15.23 -22.40 -0.59
C GLY A 716 -15.15 -21.99 0.88
N TYR A 717 -15.57 -22.84 1.81
CA TYR A 717 -15.61 -22.53 3.23
C TYR A 717 -14.34 -22.98 3.96
N TYR A 718 -13.50 -22.04 4.40
CA TYR A 718 -12.91 -22.15 5.71
C TYR A 718 -14.01 -21.74 6.67
N LEU A 719 -14.85 -22.67 7.07
CA LEU A 719 -15.85 -22.39 8.06
C LEU A 719 -15.14 -21.88 9.30
N GLY A 720 -15.44 -20.63 9.62
CA GLY A 720 -14.98 -20.02 10.84
C GLY A 720 -15.29 -20.99 11.96
N ASN A 721 -14.29 -21.26 12.72
CA ASN A 721 -14.18 -21.80 14.07
C ASN A 721 -14.88 -23.11 14.44
N ASP A 722 -15.95 -23.61 13.81
CA ASP A 722 -16.81 -24.61 14.47
C ASP A 722 -17.04 -25.91 13.73
N LEU A 723 -16.50 -26.13 12.53
CA LEU A 723 -16.66 -27.43 11.87
C LEU A 723 -15.31 -28.11 11.66
N TRP A 724 -14.73 -28.55 12.74
CA TRP A 724 -13.74 -29.61 12.76
C TRP A 724 -14.42 -30.87 12.34
N ASP A 725 -14.44 -31.11 11.04
CA ASP A 725 -14.89 -32.37 10.49
C ASP A 725 -13.93 -33.47 10.95
N ASP A 726 -14.46 -34.64 11.27
CA ASP A 726 -13.73 -35.91 11.59
C ASP A 726 -12.71 -36.30 10.51
N ARG A 727 -12.66 -35.57 9.40
CA ARG A 727 -11.79 -35.76 8.26
C ARG A 727 -10.44 -35.01 8.36
N ASN A 728 -10.21 -34.23 9.41
CA ASN A 728 -8.98 -33.50 9.63
C ASN A 728 -7.89 -34.38 10.22
N ILE A 729 -6.62 -34.11 9.89
CA ILE A 729 -5.48 -34.72 10.56
C ILE A 729 -5.04 -33.81 11.69
N ASN A 730 -4.95 -34.37 12.89
CA ASN A 730 -4.44 -33.70 14.06
C ASN A 730 -3.09 -34.32 14.45
N LEU A 731 -2.05 -33.50 14.50
CA LEU A 731 -0.71 -33.87 14.96
C LEU A 731 -0.47 -33.23 16.33
N ILE A 732 -0.82 -33.96 17.39
CA ILE A 732 -0.78 -33.51 18.78
C ILE A 732 -0.31 -34.63 19.73
N PRO A 733 0.19 -34.25 20.89
CA PRO A 733 1.00 -33.05 21.17
C PRO A 733 2.47 -33.35 20.89
N PHE A 734 3.23 -32.35 20.53
CA PHE A 734 4.68 -32.46 20.44
C PHE A 734 5.34 -31.26 21.11
N LYS A 735 6.55 -31.46 21.62
CA LYS A 735 7.31 -30.40 22.27
C LYS A 735 8.37 -29.85 21.33
N VAL A 736 8.52 -28.54 21.34
CA VAL A 736 9.54 -27.82 20.60
C VAL A 736 10.54 -27.20 21.56
N GLU A 737 11.82 -27.42 21.29
CA GLU A 737 12.94 -26.77 21.94
C GLU A 737 13.83 -26.18 20.86
N ILE A 738 13.75 -24.87 20.69
CA ILE A 738 14.50 -24.16 19.66
C ILE A 738 15.94 -24.01 20.16
N PRO A 739 16.94 -24.59 19.47
CA PRO A 739 18.32 -24.47 19.89
C PRO A 739 18.76 -23.00 19.79
N ALA A 740 19.56 -22.55 20.74
CA ALA A 740 20.17 -21.22 20.65
C ALA A 740 20.91 -21.10 19.29
N PRO A 741 20.76 -19.99 18.58
CA PRO A 741 21.34 -19.83 17.27
C PRO A 741 22.86 -20.05 17.32
N THR A 742 23.38 -20.82 16.39
CA THR A 742 24.80 -21.10 16.26
C THR A 742 25.59 -19.85 15.88
N ALA A 743 26.85 -19.83 16.16
CA ALA A 743 27.72 -18.71 15.78
C ALA A 743 27.72 -18.46 14.26
N GLU A 744 27.43 -19.48 13.45
CA GLU A 744 27.35 -19.42 12.00
C GLU A 744 26.01 -18.78 11.55
N GLU A 745 24.91 -19.11 12.18
CA GLU A 745 23.56 -18.51 11.95
C GLU A 745 23.51 -17.06 12.41
N LEU A 746 24.27 -16.69 13.44
CA LEU A 746 24.46 -15.29 13.86
C LEU A 746 25.45 -14.54 12.97
N GLY A 747 26.01 -15.18 11.93
CA GLY A 747 27.05 -14.62 11.08
C GLY A 747 28.38 -14.39 11.83
N VAL A 748 28.63 -15.16 12.86
CA VAL A 748 29.84 -15.06 13.70
C VAL A 748 30.80 -16.20 13.33
N GLY A 749 31.87 -15.90 12.60
CA GLY A 749 32.92 -16.86 12.30
C GLY A 749 33.85 -17.12 13.50
N THR A 750 34.27 -18.37 13.69
CA THR A 750 35.36 -18.72 14.63
C THR A 750 36.70 -18.41 14.00
N VAL A 751 37.63 -17.76 14.74
CA VAL A 751 38.99 -17.52 14.28
C VAL A 751 39.77 -18.84 14.33
N SER A 752 40.10 -19.40 13.17
CA SER A 752 41.15 -20.40 13.08
C SER A 752 42.53 -19.71 13.13
N ASN A 753 43.43 -20.22 13.90
CA ASN A 753 44.82 -19.71 14.08
C ASN A 753 45.65 -19.84 12.78
N THR A 754 45.35 -19.17 11.70
CA THR A 754 46.22 -19.04 10.55
C THR A 754 46.89 -17.66 10.56
N LYS A 755 48.23 -17.72 10.48
CA LYS A 755 49.14 -16.58 10.59
C LYS A 755 49.04 -15.59 9.42
N THR A 756 47.99 -14.75 9.41
CA THR A 756 48.03 -13.53 8.59
C THR A 756 47.66 -12.36 9.52
N PRO A 757 48.36 -11.24 9.51
CA PRO A 757 48.06 -10.12 10.37
C PRO A 757 46.75 -9.48 9.87
N SER A 758 45.63 -9.86 10.48
CA SER A 758 44.33 -9.31 10.20
C SER A 758 44.07 -8.11 11.12
N ILE A 759 43.64 -7.01 10.53
CA ILE A 759 43.23 -5.84 11.30
C ILE A 759 41.90 -6.21 11.98
N VAL A 760 41.88 -6.08 13.30
CA VAL A 760 40.67 -6.29 14.13
C VAL A 760 39.99 -4.96 14.37
N TYR A 761 38.71 -4.90 14.17
CA TYR A 761 37.88 -3.72 14.44
C TYR A 761 36.93 -4.02 15.62
N ASP A 762 36.66 -3.01 16.46
CA ASP A 762 35.57 -3.08 17.42
C ASP A 762 34.21 -2.96 16.72
N LEU A 763 33.11 -3.11 17.48
CA LEU A 763 31.76 -3.02 16.92
C LEU A 763 31.39 -1.64 16.39
N GLN A 764 32.16 -0.60 16.71
CA GLN A 764 32.01 0.75 16.18
C GLN A 764 32.86 0.98 14.92
N GLY A 765 33.53 -0.06 14.41
CA GLY A 765 34.37 0.01 13.22
C GLY A 765 35.76 0.63 13.42
N ARG A 766 36.25 0.78 14.66
CA ARG A 766 37.56 1.33 14.97
C ARG A 766 38.61 0.22 14.98
N PRO A 767 39.78 0.40 14.33
CA PRO A 767 40.87 -0.59 14.36
C PRO A 767 41.41 -0.74 15.78
N THR A 768 41.61 -1.98 16.19
CA THR A 768 42.07 -2.36 17.51
C THR A 768 43.31 -3.26 17.42
N ASP A 769 44.26 -3.09 18.32
CA ASP A 769 45.49 -3.90 18.35
C ASP A 769 45.16 -5.36 18.74
N ASN A 770 45.36 -6.28 17.82
CA ASN A 770 45.04 -7.71 18.01
C ASN A 770 45.67 -8.32 19.27
N ARG A 771 46.74 -7.75 19.79
CA ARG A 771 47.39 -8.18 21.04
C ARG A 771 46.70 -7.67 22.30
N LYS A 772 45.86 -6.64 22.18
CA LYS A 772 45.13 -6.02 23.32
C LYS A 772 43.65 -6.36 23.36
N VAL A 773 43.18 -7.20 22.47
CA VAL A 773 41.77 -7.57 22.35
C VAL A 773 41.36 -8.45 23.52
N LYS A 774 40.48 -7.97 24.38
CA LYS A 774 39.85 -8.70 25.49
C LYS A 774 38.78 -9.68 24.98
N LYS A 775 38.27 -10.56 25.85
CA LYS A 775 37.10 -11.38 25.50
C LYS A 775 35.96 -10.49 24.99
N GLY A 776 35.36 -10.79 23.85
CA GLY A 776 34.32 -9.98 23.27
C GLY A 776 34.06 -10.24 21.79
N LEU A 777 33.13 -9.52 21.21
CA LEU A 777 32.75 -9.58 19.80
C LEU A 777 33.52 -8.50 19.00
N TYR A 778 34.11 -8.91 17.88
CA TYR A 778 34.94 -8.05 17.02
C TYR A 778 34.64 -8.31 15.55
N ILE A 779 35.11 -7.44 14.67
CA ILE A 779 35.07 -7.61 13.21
C ILE A 779 36.49 -7.83 12.71
N VAL A 780 36.72 -8.95 12.05
CA VAL A 780 38.01 -9.30 11.43
C VAL A 780 37.79 -9.70 9.99
N ASN A 781 38.45 -9.01 9.08
CA ASN A 781 38.28 -9.23 7.62
C ASN A 781 36.80 -9.19 7.18
N GLY A 782 36.02 -8.26 7.72
CA GLY A 782 34.60 -8.09 7.40
C GLY A 782 33.66 -9.12 8.07
N LYS A 783 34.15 -10.05 8.86
CA LYS A 783 33.35 -11.05 9.59
C LYS A 783 33.31 -10.77 11.09
N LYS A 784 32.17 -10.96 11.70
CA LYS A 784 32.01 -10.89 13.16
C LYS A 784 32.66 -12.14 13.79
N ILE A 785 33.48 -11.93 14.83
CA ILE A 785 34.15 -13.01 15.55
C ILE A 785 34.01 -12.83 17.07
N ILE A 786 33.97 -13.93 17.79
CA ILE A 786 34.04 -13.94 19.25
C ILE A 786 35.43 -14.33 19.69
N LYS A 787 36.10 -13.50 20.48
CA LYS A 787 37.31 -13.89 21.19
C LYS A 787 36.92 -14.42 22.56
N ARG A 788 37.12 -15.69 22.80
CA ARG A 788 36.84 -16.38 24.06
C ARG A 788 37.95 -16.16 25.09
#